data_9ef58b7f55c1746c36480d3e03c94f1f
#
_entry.id   9ef58b7f55c1746c36480d3e03c94f1f
#
_cell.length_a   1.000
_cell.length_b   1.000
_cell.length_c   1.000
_cell.angle_alpha   90.00
_cell.angle_beta   90.00
_cell.angle_gamma   90.00
#
_symmetry.space_group_name_H-M   'P 1'
#
loop_
_entity.id
_entity.type
_entity.pdbx_description
1 polymer ?
#
loop_
_entity_poly.entity_id
_entity_poly.type
_entity_poly.pdbx_seq_one_letter_code
_entity_poly.pdbx_strand_id
1 'polypeptide(L)'
;MKNKASNLRKHLLLFTACSFVGAASMNHVAHAQSAATTEDPVIVPGLGSASGTSAYEIQKVHIRYKKNLLKEKDLPSSITELDDKSVARVNPTMGSIQTLLKQAPSVTAYAQGPGQSAPTLAIRGVKNDELAETLDGVPITSLLGGAGDYLSNNVSSPITLPEIDSTTIYPGVAPPERQGFGTVGGTVAYTAKAPTNEPYAELEGGYGSFDTSHFGFTINTGKWYNGVDAPKTLLLYDQSETAGYVANTPAHYHNFLMNTVKPFDDGLTQVGLLVIFNQGNGTIQSTPTPTALIDKYGWNYNFPTNLGYYNQYGKFLTTILSDKSYINQYLDFQGSVFYIHQDQKVDSYCAPSTTDGSIPYAVNVQCPYNFYGDVGPGSNFQSSAFNYNPTAAFGSPQAGESSEFTHNWGNTYGFTPQLNIHLPHNTIAVGGLIAKQTSSGTQYIYGSDLAQENQINGYDSSVFGGAYQRSVYVGYISDKIDLLNNKLHIEPAFRVTSAYTSNIVQQNFSAATGKYQNFTKVGEPYIGISYDLPWHLTPYATYGKGSLFSPVSDYGSGSNPLSGSETAPTPEIVHMYEAGLRYDTPDLYLSADYFYQKVNDAFSFYENYLTGASYYANQGGFLVRGVEVQGKARLTPAVTLSGNFSYNNTDYTDSAFEFVTLANDQFGYAYKGTPFSNTPTYLANIALDYDKGPWTAELSAQYTGRENQTYDILTPSDPGSMLSGATTTDLHNTNDPNFIFNFNASYKIPVNTHRIKSLKLTFTALNIFDVHYYTYKYNSELASGGVYSILPQYESGLIGPPRSLQLDLVARF
;
A
#
# COMPACT_ATOMS: atom_id res chain seq x y z
N MET A 1 28.39 30.66 -0.85
CA MET A 1 27.43 31.74 -1.23
C MET A 1 27.25 31.97 -2.73
N LYS A 2 27.96 31.26 -3.63
CA LYS A 2 27.78 31.44 -5.10
C LYS A 2 26.87 30.39 -5.77
N ASN A 3 26.50 29.30 -5.09
CA ASN A 3 25.70 28.24 -5.69
C ASN A 3 24.17 28.34 -5.44
N LYS A 4 23.71 29.26 -4.58
CA LYS A 4 22.27 29.49 -4.37
C LYS A 4 21.58 30.34 -5.42
N ALA A 5 22.34 31.08 -6.23
CA ALA A 5 21.75 31.97 -7.26
C ALA A 5 21.44 31.26 -8.60
N SER A 6 22.00 30.06 -8.83
CA SER A 6 21.78 29.35 -10.11
C SER A 6 20.48 28.52 -10.11
N ASN A 7 20.04 28.06 -8.96
CA ASN A 7 18.81 27.27 -8.85
C ASN A 7 17.55 28.15 -8.94
N LEU A 8 17.61 29.38 -8.47
CA LEU A 8 16.47 30.30 -8.56
C LEU A 8 16.14 30.72 -10.04
N ARG A 9 17.14 30.69 -10.93
CA ARG A 9 16.90 30.98 -12.35
C ARG A 9 16.28 29.82 -13.13
N LYS A 10 16.45 28.56 -12.71
CA LYS A 10 15.83 27.40 -13.34
C LYS A 10 14.36 27.29 -13.02
N HIS A 11 13.93 27.70 -11.83
CA HIS A 11 12.52 27.69 -11.44
C HIS A 11 11.72 28.87 -12.04
N LEU A 12 12.37 29.96 -12.38
CA LEU A 12 11.69 31.11 -12.99
C LEU A 12 11.35 30.90 -14.48
N LEU A 13 12.03 29.98 -15.17
CA LEU A 13 11.77 29.69 -16.59
C LEU A 13 10.59 28.73 -16.83
N LEU A 14 10.14 27.98 -15.81
CA LEU A 14 8.91 27.18 -15.90
C LEU A 14 7.64 28.02 -15.66
N PHE A 15 7.77 29.19 -15.04
CA PHE A 15 6.63 30.10 -14.79
C PHE A 15 6.21 30.92 -16.01
N THR A 16 7.04 31.02 -17.05
CA THR A 16 6.74 31.83 -18.24
C THR A 16 5.95 31.08 -19.32
N ALA A 17 5.77 29.79 -19.21
CA ALA A 17 5.00 29.00 -20.18
C ALA A 17 3.49 28.89 -19.88
N CYS A 18 3.04 29.26 -18.68
CA CYS A 18 1.62 29.25 -18.30
C CYS A 18 0.90 30.59 -18.42
N SER A 19 1.54 31.64 -18.91
CA SER A 19 0.96 33.01 -18.95
C SER A 19 0.13 33.32 -20.21
N PHE A 20 -0.19 32.38 -21.06
CA PHE A 20 -0.85 32.65 -22.35
C PHE A 20 -2.22 32.00 -22.56
N VAL A 21 -2.97 31.65 -21.50
CA VAL A 21 -4.40 31.32 -21.66
C VAL A 21 -5.19 32.01 -20.54
N GLY A 22 -5.60 33.24 -20.78
CA GLY A 22 -6.40 33.93 -19.78
C GLY A 22 -6.79 35.35 -20.12
N ALA A 23 -7.23 35.65 -21.34
CA ALA A 23 -7.86 36.90 -21.63
C ALA A 23 -8.96 36.71 -22.69
N ALA A 24 -10.12 36.28 -22.26
CA ALA A 24 -11.37 36.48 -23.04
C ALA A 24 -12.58 36.45 -22.08
N SER A 25 -13.09 37.69 -21.87
CA SER A 25 -14.48 38.04 -21.53
C SER A 25 -15.15 37.38 -20.27
N MET A 26 -15.07 38.13 -19.19
CA MET A 26 -16.08 38.13 -18.17
C MET A 26 -16.93 39.38 -18.25
N ASN A 27 -18.13 39.26 -18.70
CA ASN A 27 -19.25 40.16 -18.38
C ASN A 27 -20.50 39.28 -18.29
N HIS A 28 -21.01 39.06 -17.10
CA HIS A 28 -22.38 39.30 -16.70
C HIS A 28 -22.63 38.92 -15.22
N VAL A 29 -23.17 39.87 -14.55
CA VAL A 29 -23.63 39.89 -13.17
C VAL A 29 -24.87 38.99 -13.03
N ALA A 30 -24.93 38.11 -12.04
CA ALA A 30 -26.19 37.62 -11.50
C ALA A 30 -26.09 37.30 -10.00
N HIS A 31 -27.15 37.61 -9.31
CA HIS A 31 -27.38 37.69 -7.89
C HIS A 31 -27.06 36.43 -7.07
N ALA A 32 -26.49 36.68 -5.90
CA ALA A 32 -26.26 35.70 -4.85
C ALA A 32 -27.58 35.24 -4.21
N GLN A 33 -27.80 33.92 -4.19
CA GLN A 33 -28.64 33.30 -3.15
C GLN A 33 -27.84 32.12 -2.64
N SER A 34 -27.83 31.94 -1.32
CA SER A 34 -27.11 30.91 -0.59
C SER A 34 -27.44 29.53 -1.13
N ALA A 35 -26.46 28.85 -1.78
CA ALA A 35 -26.61 27.50 -2.28
C ALA A 35 -26.09 26.49 -1.27
N ALA A 36 -26.98 25.67 -0.76
CA ALA A 36 -26.63 24.40 -0.19
C ALA A 36 -25.92 23.55 -1.27
N THR A 37 -24.85 22.89 -0.90
CA THR A 37 -24.09 21.97 -1.75
C THR A 37 -25.02 20.91 -2.33
N THR A 38 -25.32 20.98 -3.62
CA THR A 38 -26.04 19.93 -4.35
C THR A 38 -25.02 18.96 -4.93
N GLU A 39 -25.02 17.75 -4.38
CA GLU A 39 -24.33 16.60 -5.00
C GLU A 39 -25.06 16.22 -6.30
N ASP A 40 -24.31 15.74 -7.29
CA ASP A 40 -24.86 15.29 -8.59
C ASP A 40 -25.86 14.15 -8.40
N PRO A 41 -26.98 14.15 -9.13
CA PRO A 41 -27.98 13.09 -9.02
C PRO A 41 -27.44 11.81 -9.67
N VAL A 42 -27.36 10.72 -8.91
CA VAL A 42 -27.20 9.36 -9.44
C VAL A 42 -28.53 8.98 -10.11
N ILE A 43 -28.49 8.67 -11.41
CA ILE A 43 -29.66 8.20 -12.16
C ILE A 43 -29.91 6.74 -11.75
N VAL A 44 -30.90 6.49 -10.92
CA VAL A 44 -31.41 5.15 -10.66
C VAL A 44 -32.68 4.96 -11.49
N PRO A 45 -32.77 3.90 -12.35
CA PRO A 45 -34.00 3.62 -13.09
C PRO A 45 -35.12 3.19 -12.14
N GLY A 46 -36.17 3.99 -12.01
CA GLY A 46 -37.36 3.64 -11.25
C GLY A 46 -38.25 2.65 -12.02
N LEU A 47 -38.69 1.58 -11.37
CA LEU A 47 -39.73 0.67 -11.83
C LEU A 47 -41.07 1.40 -11.93
N GLY A 48 -41.46 1.76 -13.14
CA GLY A 48 -42.78 2.26 -13.46
C GLY A 48 -43.60 1.19 -14.21
N SER A 49 -44.80 0.89 -13.72
CA SER A 49 -45.75 -0.02 -14.35
C SER A 49 -46.23 0.50 -15.71
N ALA A 50 -46.31 -0.41 -16.68
CA ALA A 50 -46.71 -0.14 -18.05
C ALA A 50 -48.15 0.34 -18.21
N SER A 51 -48.36 1.47 -18.89
CA SER A 51 -49.43 1.66 -19.87
C SER A 51 -49.21 2.97 -20.65
N GLY A 52 -49.04 2.88 -21.97
CA GLY A 52 -49.46 3.87 -22.98
C GLY A 52 -48.48 5.00 -23.30
N THR A 53 -47.79 4.85 -24.44
CA THR A 53 -47.39 5.91 -25.41
C THR A 53 -47.09 7.31 -24.88
N SER A 54 -45.84 7.67 -24.89
CA SER A 54 -45.18 8.88 -25.39
C SER A 54 -44.02 9.32 -24.48
N ALA A 55 -42.92 9.74 -25.13
CA ALA A 55 -41.82 10.54 -24.60
C ALA A 55 -41.31 10.15 -23.20
N TYR A 56 -40.11 9.58 -23.15
CA TYR A 56 -39.34 9.37 -21.94
C TYR A 56 -39.09 10.72 -21.23
N GLU A 57 -39.98 11.13 -20.33
CA GLU A 57 -39.64 12.05 -19.26
C GLU A 57 -38.82 11.23 -18.26
N ILE A 58 -37.51 11.46 -18.27
CA ILE A 58 -36.65 11.09 -17.15
C ILE A 58 -37.10 11.93 -15.97
N GLN A 59 -37.98 11.39 -15.13
CA GLN A 59 -38.32 12.01 -13.86
C GLN A 59 -37.01 12.10 -13.06
N LYS A 60 -36.50 13.32 -12.89
CA LYS A 60 -35.48 13.62 -11.88
C LYS A 60 -36.08 13.36 -10.53
N VAL A 61 -35.95 12.15 -10.03
CA VAL A 61 -36.33 11.85 -8.65
C VAL A 61 -35.23 12.49 -7.81
N HIS A 62 -35.52 13.69 -7.30
CA HIS A 62 -34.74 14.29 -6.22
C HIS A 62 -35.01 13.50 -4.94
N ILE A 63 -34.41 12.34 -4.81
CA ILE A 63 -34.37 11.63 -3.56
C ILE A 63 -33.36 12.39 -2.69
N ARG A 64 -33.83 13.16 -1.74
CA ARG A 64 -33.01 13.63 -0.63
C ARG A 64 -32.69 12.41 0.21
N TYR A 65 -31.66 11.65 -0.18
CA TYR A 65 -31.08 10.69 0.74
C TYR A 65 -30.47 11.49 1.91
N LYS A 66 -30.92 11.26 3.14
CA LYS A 66 -30.03 11.41 4.26
C LYS A 66 -28.83 10.52 3.95
N LYS A 67 -27.66 11.09 3.75
CA LYS A 67 -26.43 10.37 3.43
C LYS A 67 -26.28 9.22 4.43
N ASN A 68 -26.38 7.98 3.99
CA ASN A 68 -26.13 6.83 4.86
C ASN A 68 -24.68 6.92 5.35
N LEU A 69 -24.42 6.40 6.54
CA LEU A 69 -23.07 6.42 7.09
C LEU A 69 -22.11 5.47 6.35
N LEU A 70 -22.64 4.57 5.55
CA LEU A 70 -21.90 3.64 4.70
C LEU A 70 -22.49 3.65 3.29
N LYS A 71 -21.65 3.74 2.25
CA LYS A 71 -22.09 3.77 0.86
C LYS A 71 -22.43 2.35 0.31
N GLU A 72 -21.61 1.35 0.64
CA GLU A 72 -21.75 -0.03 0.17
C GLU A 72 -22.40 -0.93 1.25
N LYS A 73 -23.51 -0.49 1.81
CA LYS A 73 -24.22 -1.19 2.91
C LYS A 73 -24.78 -2.57 2.54
N ASP A 74 -25.01 -2.81 1.26
CA ASP A 74 -25.71 -4.02 0.79
C ASP A 74 -24.76 -5.19 0.49
N LEU A 75 -23.43 -5.01 0.67
CA LEU A 75 -22.48 -6.10 0.50
C LEU A 75 -22.58 -7.11 1.65
N PRO A 76 -22.62 -8.43 1.37
CA PRO A 76 -22.70 -9.47 2.39
C PRO A 76 -21.32 -9.82 2.98
N SER A 77 -20.46 -8.84 3.21
CA SER A 77 -19.12 -9.00 3.79
C SER A 77 -18.74 -7.78 4.63
N SER A 78 -17.73 -7.89 5.49
CA SER A 78 -17.15 -6.72 6.17
C SER A 78 -16.44 -5.84 5.14
N ILE A 79 -16.64 -4.54 5.30
CA ILE A 79 -15.97 -3.50 4.51
C ILE A 79 -15.66 -2.32 5.41
N THR A 80 -14.60 -1.61 5.10
CA THR A 80 -14.31 -0.33 5.73
C THR A 80 -14.14 0.74 4.68
N GLU A 81 -14.99 1.76 4.73
CA GLU A 81 -14.89 2.95 3.88
C GLU A 81 -14.21 4.09 4.65
N LEU A 82 -13.12 4.60 4.11
CA LEU A 82 -12.44 5.81 4.51
C LEU A 82 -12.84 6.90 3.50
N ASP A 83 -13.84 7.69 3.88
CA ASP A 83 -14.48 8.69 3.03
C ASP A 83 -13.58 9.93 2.79
N ASP A 84 -14.05 10.84 1.93
CA ASP A 84 -13.41 12.10 1.59
C ASP A 84 -13.05 12.94 2.85
N LYS A 85 -13.86 12.86 3.90
CA LYS A 85 -13.56 13.52 5.17
C LYS A 85 -12.40 12.85 5.91
N SER A 86 -12.35 11.52 5.91
CA SER A 86 -11.25 10.76 6.49
C SER A 86 -9.92 11.07 5.79
N VAL A 87 -9.95 11.13 4.45
CA VAL A 87 -8.78 11.53 3.65
C VAL A 87 -8.36 12.99 3.93
N ALA A 88 -9.32 13.91 3.97
CA ALA A 88 -9.03 15.34 4.21
C ALA A 88 -8.50 15.66 5.61
N ARG A 89 -8.64 14.76 6.57
CA ARG A 89 -8.11 14.89 7.94
C ARG A 89 -6.66 14.46 8.04
N VAL A 90 -6.24 13.52 7.20
CA VAL A 90 -4.85 13.09 7.11
C VAL A 90 -4.09 14.16 6.35
N ASN A 91 -3.23 14.89 7.07
CA ASN A 91 -2.49 15.98 6.46
C ASN A 91 -1.50 15.46 5.40
N PRO A 92 -1.55 15.97 4.15
CA PRO A 92 -0.70 15.50 3.05
C PRO A 92 0.81 15.63 3.32
N THR A 93 1.23 16.57 4.14
CA THR A 93 2.65 16.81 4.41
C THR A 93 3.22 15.87 5.47
N MET A 94 2.46 15.57 6.51
CA MET A 94 2.87 14.69 7.61
C MET A 94 2.16 13.35 7.56
N GLY A 95 0.97 13.33 6.98
CA GLY A 95 0.19 12.12 6.76
C GLY A 95 0.64 11.40 5.51
N SER A 96 0.38 10.12 5.50
CA SER A 96 0.66 9.24 4.38
C SER A 96 -0.52 8.29 4.22
N ILE A 97 -0.51 7.53 3.15
CA ILE A 97 -1.51 6.46 2.96
C ILE A 97 -1.56 5.53 4.18
N GLN A 98 -0.42 5.23 4.81
CA GLN A 98 -0.40 4.42 6.03
C GLN A 98 -1.23 5.03 7.15
N THR A 99 -1.11 6.34 7.35
CA THR A 99 -1.86 7.05 8.40
C THR A 99 -3.37 6.98 8.13
N LEU A 100 -3.77 7.02 6.86
CA LEU A 100 -5.16 6.82 6.47
C LEU A 100 -5.63 5.38 6.74
N LEU A 101 -4.89 4.39 6.24
CA LEU A 101 -5.30 2.99 6.28
C LEU A 101 -5.33 2.42 7.70
N LYS A 102 -4.46 2.90 8.60
CA LYS A 102 -4.47 2.52 10.03
C LYS A 102 -5.79 2.84 10.75
N GLN A 103 -6.65 3.67 10.19
CA GLN A 103 -7.96 3.96 10.76
C GLN A 103 -8.96 2.79 10.60
N ALA A 104 -8.64 1.79 9.78
CA ALA A 104 -9.47 0.60 9.58
C ALA A 104 -9.17 -0.50 10.61
N PRO A 105 -10.15 -1.38 10.94
CA PRO A 105 -9.92 -2.52 11.82
C PRO A 105 -8.92 -3.49 11.19
N SER A 106 -8.20 -4.21 12.03
CA SER A 106 -7.19 -5.23 11.65
C SER A 106 -6.12 -4.77 10.66
N VAL A 107 -5.94 -3.46 10.49
CA VAL A 107 -4.93 -2.89 9.58
C VAL A 107 -3.75 -2.38 10.37
N THR A 108 -2.56 -2.89 10.03
CA THR A 108 -1.28 -2.32 10.45
C THR A 108 -0.54 -1.78 9.24
N ALA A 109 0.17 -0.68 9.40
CA ALA A 109 0.98 -0.11 8.34
C ALA A 109 2.16 0.66 8.91
N TYR A 110 3.32 0.57 8.26
CA TYR A 110 4.50 1.35 8.58
C TYR A 110 5.26 1.71 7.32
N ALA A 111 6.10 2.73 7.38
CA ALA A 111 6.99 3.10 6.30
C ALA A 111 8.44 3.04 6.76
N GLN A 112 9.32 2.64 5.86
CA GLN A 112 10.77 2.68 6.06
C GLN A 112 11.36 4.05 5.74
N GLY A 113 10.60 4.91 5.08
CA GLY A 113 10.98 6.26 4.70
C GLY A 113 10.03 7.32 5.23
N PRO A 114 10.44 8.57 5.23
CA PRO A 114 9.62 9.68 5.67
C PRO A 114 8.56 10.06 4.63
N GLY A 115 7.52 10.77 5.07
CA GLY A 115 6.54 11.40 4.18
C GLY A 115 5.67 10.41 3.42
N GLN A 116 5.68 10.52 2.10
CA GLN A 116 4.78 9.80 1.19
C GLN A 116 5.33 8.47 0.66
N SER A 117 6.38 7.93 1.27
CA SER A 117 6.91 6.63 0.87
C SER A 117 5.85 5.53 0.95
N ALA A 118 5.95 4.56 0.04
CA ALA A 118 5.01 3.44 0.00
C ALA A 118 4.98 2.68 1.33
N PRO A 119 3.78 2.32 1.82
CA PRO A 119 3.65 1.61 3.08
C PRO A 119 3.96 0.13 2.96
N THR A 120 4.50 -0.43 4.03
CA THR A 120 4.31 -1.85 4.32
C THR A 120 2.98 -2.00 5.03
N LEU A 121 2.06 -2.73 4.43
CA LEU A 121 0.69 -2.89 4.88
C LEU A 121 0.43 -4.32 5.30
N ALA A 122 -0.36 -4.53 6.34
CA ALA A 122 -0.95 -5.83 6.62
C ALA A 122 -2.42 -5.69 7.00
N ILE A 123 -3.25 -6.60 6.52
CA ILE A 123 -4.67 -6.72 6.84
C ILE A 123 -4.88 -8.06 7.53
N ARG A 124 -5.42 -8.06 8.76
CA ARG A 124 -5.59 -9.30 9.57
C ARG A 124 -4.27 -10.07 9.78
N GLY A 125 -3.11 -9.37 9.69
CA GLY A 125 -1.77 -9.97 9.78
C GLY A 125 -1.19 -10.47 8.47
N VAL A 126 -1.97 -10.52 7.40
CA VAL A 126 -1.52 -10.87 6.05
C VAL A 126 -0.85 -9.66 5.40
N LYS A 127 0.40 -9.82 4.92
CA LYS A 127 1.28 -8.72 4.53
C LYS A 127 1.11 -8.28 3.07
N ASN A 128 1.80 -7.20 2.70
CA ASN A 128 1.78 -6.52 1.40
C ASN A 128 1.76 -7.41 0.17
N ASP A 129 2.66 -8.38 0.11
CA ASP A 129 2.86 -9.26 -1.05
C ASP A 129 1.63 -10.15 -1.31
N GLU A 130 0.77 -10.27 -0.32
CA GLU A 130 -0.43 -11.08 -0.32
C GLU A 130 -1.71 -10.23 -0.41
N LEU A 131 -1.55 -8.91 -0.55
CA LEU A 131 -2.63 -7.93 -0.70
C LEU A 131 -2.70 -7.41 -2.13
N ALA A 132 -3.88 -7.02 -2.55
CA ALA A 132 -4.08 -6.32 -3.80
C ALA A 132 -4.46 -4.86 -3.57
N GLU A 133 -3.98 -3.97 -4.42
CA GLU A 133 -4.38 -2.57 -4.46
C GLU A 133 -4.95 -2.23 -5.83
N THR A 134 -6.02 -1.43 -5.85
CA THR A 134 -6.65 -0.98 -7.08
C THR A 134 -6.90 0.53 -7.05
N LEU A 135 -6.85 1.17 -8.20
CA LEU A 135 -7.23 2.56 -8.42
C LEU A 135 -8.34 2.64 -9.45
N ASP A 136 -9.51 3.15 -9.04
CA ASP A 136 -10.71 3.19 -9.90
C ASP A 136 -11.01 1.83 -10.58
N GLY A 137 -10.76 0.70 -9.87
CA GLY A 137 -10.95 -0.66 -10.35
C GLY A 137 -9.81 -1.23 -11.21
N VAL A 138 -8.74 -0.47 -11.43
CA VAL A 138 -7.54 -0.90 -12.15
C VAL A 138 -6.50 -1.41 -11.14
N PRO A 139 -5.88 -2.59 -11.33
CA PRO A 139 -4.83 -3.07 -10.43
C PRO A 139 -3.59 -2.17 -10.51
N ILE A 140 -3.12 -1.70 -9.36
CA ILE A 140 -1.90 -0.91 -9.20
C ILE A 140 -0.81 -1.67 -8.43
N THR A 141 -1.15 -2.78 -7.79
CA THR A 141 -0.16 -3.74 -7.27
C THR A 141 0.57 -4.40 -8.42
N SER A 142 1.83 -4.73 -8.23
CA SER A 142 2.60 -5.45 -9.23
C SER A 142 1.97 -6.80 -9.58
N LEU A 143 1.80 -7.07 -10.87
CA LEU A 143 1.35 -8.37 -11.37
C LEU A 143 2.46 -9.43 -11.32
N LEU A 144 3.70 -9.02 -11.10
CA LEU A 144 4.86 -9.91 -11.02
C LEU A 144 4.95 -10.61 -9.65
N GLY A 145 4.42 -9.97 -8.61
CA GLY A 145 4.29 -10.49 -7.24
C GLY A 145 5.58 -10.48 -6.44
N GLY A 146 5.43 -10.40 -5.11
CA GLY A 146 6.45 -10.67 -4.12
C GLY A 146 7.55 -9.64 -3.90
N ALA A 147 8.29 -9.83 -2.82
CA ALA A 147 9.45 -9.00 -2.47
C ALA A 147 10.62 -9.11 -3.47
N GLY A 148 10.61 -10.10 -4.36
CA GLY A 148 11.55 -10.21 -5.48
C GLY A 148 11.17 -9.34 -6.68
N ASP A 149 10.05 -8.63 -6.61
CA ASP A 149 9.73 -7.61 -7.59
C ASP A 149 10.57 -6.37 -7.28
N TYR A 150 11.52 -6.07 -8.15
CA TYR A 150 12.39 -4.88 -8.05
C TYR A 150 11.64 -3.55 -7.92
N LEU A 151 10.32 -3.59 -8.01
CA LEU A 151 9.43 -2.43 -7.99
C LEU A 151 8.71 -2.26 -6.64
N SER A 152 8.92 -3.15 -5.68
CA SER A 152 8.47 -3.00 -4.30
C SER A 152 9.42 -2.11 -3.49
N ASN A 153 8.93 -1.45 -2.45
CA ASN A 153 9.70 -0.53 -1.58
C ASN A 153 10.17 0.75 -2.26
N ASN A 154 9.25 1.64 -2.53
CA ASN A 154 9.54 2.90 -3.21
C ASN A 154 9.31 4.12 -2.33
N VAL A 155 10.17 5.11 -2.49
CA VAL A 155 9.87 6.50 -2.06
C VAL A 155 8.72 7.12 -2.87
N SER A 156 8.22 6.45 -3.90
CA SER A 156 7.10 6.90 -4.72
C SER A 156 6.07 5.77 -4.89
N SER A 157 4.83 6.12 -5.20
CA SER A 157 3.69 5.21 -5.31
C SER A 157 2.88 5.56 -6.57
N PRO A 158 2.13 4.58 -7.15
CA PRO A 158 1.20 4.84 -8.25
C PRO A 158 0.11 5.85 -7.92
N ILE A 159 -0.20 6.01 -6.64
CA ILE A 159 -1.13 7.01 -6.10
C ILE A 159 -0.62 7.50 -4.74
N THR A 160 -0.84 8.77 -4.44
CA THR A 160 -0.46 9.41 -3.18
C THR A 160 -1.66 10.03 -2.49
N LEU A 161 -1.54 10.31 -1.20
CA LEU A 161 -2.66 10.82 -0.39
C LEU A 161 -3.34 12.07 -0.96
N PRO A 162 -2.63 13.09 -1.50
CA PRO A 162 -3.26 14.27 -2.10
C PRO A 162 -4.21 13.96 -3.27
N GLU A 163 -4.03 12.82 -3.93
CA GLU A 163 -4.75 12.41 -5.14
C GLU A 163 -6.00 11.59 -4.84
N ILE A 164 -6.10 11.04 -3.60
CA ILE A 164 -7.17 10.14 -3.18
C ILE A 164 -8.41 10.95 -2.76
N ASP A 165 -9.58 10.55 -3.24
CA ASP A 165 -10.89 11.00 -2.76
C ASP A 165 -11.41 10.14 -1.62
N SER A 166 -11.35 8.82 -1.80
CA SER A 166 -11.78 7.83 -0.80
C SER A 166 -11.06 6.51 -0.97
N THR A 167 -11.09 5.68 0.06
CA THR A 167 -10.51 4.34 0.04
C THR A 167 -11.48 3.35 0.65
N THR A 168 -11.66 2.20 0.01
CA THR A 168 -12.44 1.07 0.54
C THR A 168 -11.55 -0.13 0.74
N ILE A 169 -11.59 -0.73 1.92
CA ILE A 169 -10.83 -1.93 2.27
C ILE A 169 -11.79 -3.10 2.30
N TYR A 170 -11.48 -4.13 1.52
CA TYR A 170 -12.15 -5.42 1.48
C TYR A 170 -11.22 -6.47 2.07
N PRO A 171 -11.37 -6.84 3.36
CA PRO A 171 -10.51 -7.84 3.98
C PRO A 171 -10.78 -9.24 3.43
N GLY A 172 -9.73 -10.03 3.20
CA GLY A 172 -9.83 -11.39 2.70
C GLY A 172 -10.32 -11.50 1.25
N VAL A 173 -11.33 -12.33 0.99
CA VAL A 173 -11.87 -12.56 -0.36
C VAL A 173 -13.12 -11.71 -0.58
N ALA A 174 -13.04 -10.77 -1.50
CA ALA A 174 -14.13 -9.91 -1.91
C ALA A 174 -14.95 -10.52 -3.06
N PRO A 175 -16.16 -9.99 -3.36
CA PRO A 175 -16.85 -10.30 -4.61
C PRO A 175 -15.94 -10.07 -5.83
N PRO A 176 -16.05 -10.87 -6.90
CA PRO A 176 -15.08 -10.85 -8.00
C PRO A 176 -14.85 -9.50 -8.67
N GLU A 177 -15.88 -8.67 -8.74
CA GLU A 177 -15.82 -7.32 -9.31
C GLU A 177 -15.06 -6.32 -8.41
N ARG A 178 -14.83 -6.68 -7.13
CA ARG A 178 -14.10 -5.88 -6.13
C ARG A 178 -12.74 -6.46 -5.79
N GLN A 179 -12.50 -7.70 -6.16
CA GLN A 179 -11.26 -8.39 -5.83
C GLN A 179 -10.15 -8.01 -6.80
N GLY A 180 -9.03 -7.53 -6.29
CA GLY A 180 -7.82 -7.32 -7.06
C GLY A 180 -7.21 -8.62 -7.60
N PHE A 181 -6.10 -8.52 -8.32
CA PHE A 181 -5.34 -9.68 -8.81
C PHE A 181 -4.41 -10.19 -7.72
N GLY A 182 -4.40 -11.51 -7.53
CA GLY A 182 -3.40 -12.19 -6.70
C GLY A 182 -3.44 -11.75 -5.23
N THR A 183 -4.51 -12.08 -4.50
CA THR A 183 -4.62 -11.74 -3.09
C THR A 183 -5.17 -12.90 -2.27
N VAL A 184 -4.59 -13.09 -1.11
CA VAL A 184 -5.11 -13.96 -0.05
C VAL A 184 -5.48 -13.16 1.20
N GLY A 185 -4.97 -11.94 1.35
CA GLY A 185 -5.20 -11.08 2.51
C GLY A 185 -6.30 -10.04 2.34
N GLY A 186 -6.59 -9.60 1.11
CA GLY A 186 -7.62 -8.61 0.85
C GLY A 186 -7.28 -7.63 -0.26
N THR A 187 -8.20 -6.69 -0.49
CA THR A 187 -8.05 -5.64 -1.52
C THR A 187 -8.23 -4.26 -0.91
N VAL A 188 -7.31 -3.34 -1.20
CA VAL A 188 -7.44 -1.91 -0.92
C VAL A 188 -7.80 -1.20 -2.22
N ALA A 189 -8.98 -0.60 -2.27
CA ALA A 189 -9.49 0.08 -3.45
C ALA A 189 -9.47 1.60 -3.24
N TYR A 190 -8.63 2.28 -3.97
CA TYR A 190 -8.53 3.75 -3.99
C TYR A 190 -9.44 4.32 -5.06
N THR A 191 -10.05 5.45 -4.76
CA THR A 191 -10.76 6.29 -5.73
C THR A 191 -10.00 7.59 -5.90
N ALA A 192 -9.70 7.97 -7.14
CA ALA A 192 -9.01 9.22 -7.43
C ALA A 192 -9.96 10.42 -7.32
N LYS A 193 -9.41 11.58 -6.95
CA LYS A 193 -10.16 12.85 -6.98
C LYS A 193 -10.72 13.12 -8.38
N ALA A 194 -12.00 13.48 -8.45
CA ALA A 194 -12.73 13.73 -9.67
C ALA A 194 -13.16 15.20 -9.82
N PRO A 195 -13.30 15.72 -11.06
CA PRO A 195 -13.75 17.07 -11.30
C PRO A 195 -15.22 17.28 -10.91
N THR A 196 -15.52 18.44 -10.31
CA THR A 196 -16.86 18.86 -9.94
C THR A 196 -17.50 19.78 -10.99
N ASN A 197 -18.80 20.07 -10.86
CA ASN A 197 -19.50 20.94 -11.80
C ASN A 197 -19.14 22.41 -11.67
N GLU A 198 -18.79 22.85 -10.47
CA GLU A 198 -18.48 24.25 -10.15
C GLU A 198 -16.98 24.52 -10.28
N PRO A 199 -16.59 25.57 -10.98
CA PRO A 199 -15.16 25.94 -11.09
C PRO A 199 -14.62 26.46 -9.77
N TYR A 200 -13.40 26.06 -9.46
CA TYR A 200 -12.62 26.60 -8.35
C TYR A 200 -11.12 26.44 -8.60
N ALA A 201 -10.35 27.28 -7.90
CA ALA A 201 -8.92 27.09 -7.76
C ALA A 201 -8.55 27.12 -6.28
N GLU A 202 -7.62 26.28 -5.88
CA GLU A 202 -7.08 26.22 -4.51
C GLU A 202 -5.56 26.35 -4.55
N LEU A 203 -5.02 27.12 -3.61
CA LEU A 203 -3.60 27.16 -3.29
C LEU A 203 -3.44 26.70 -1.85
N GLU A 204 -2.51 25.82 -1.64
CA GLU A 204 -2.23 25.20 -0.38
C GLU A 204 -0.75 25.33 -0.04
N GLY A 205 -0.45 25.57 1.24
CA GLY A 205 0.92 25.62 1.73
C GLY A 205 0.94 25.31 3.21
N GLY A 206 1.96 24.58 3.64
CA GLY A 206 2.12 24.16 5.02
C GLY A 206 3.58 24.05 5.44
N TYR A 207 3.79 24.11 6.74
CA TYR A 207 5.09 23.92 7.38
C TYR A 207 4.93 23.23 8.73
N GLY A 208 5.87 22.35 9.07
CA GLY A 208 5.79 21.57 10.29
C GLY A 208 7.11 21.07 10.81
N SER A 209 7.03 20.16 11.78
CA SER A 209 8.18 19.50 12.40
C SER A 209 9.05 18.81 11.35
N PHE A 210 10.33 18.64 11.68
CA PHE A 210 11.36 18.00 10.83
C PHE A 210 11.58 18.72 9.50
N ASP A 211 11.53 20.06 9.53
CA ASP A 211 11.63 20.92 8.35
C ASP A 211 10.71 20.49 7.22
N THR A 212 9.55 19.93 7.60
CA THR A 212 8.58 19.47 6.61
C THR A 212 7.86 20.67 6.01
N SER A 213 7.87 20.79 4.71
CA SER A 213 7.14 21.82 3.98
C SER A 213 6.31 21.20 2.86
N HIS A 214 5.21 21.89 2.55
CA HIS A 214 4.25 21.46 1.56
C HIS A 214 3.76 22.68 0.76
N PHE A 215 3.60 22.47 -0.54
CA PHE A 215 2.98 23.42 -1.44
C PHE A 215 2.15 22.68 -2.48
N GLY A 216 0.90 23.09 -2.66
CA GLY A 216 0.03 22.49 -3.65
C GLY A 216 -0.89 23.50 -4.33
N PHE A 217 -1.39 23.13 -5.50
CA PHE A 217 -2.49 23.81 -6.13
C PHE A 217 -3.47 22.83 -6.77
N THR A 218 -4.73 23.19 -6.75
CA THR A 218 -5.80 22.46 -7.43
C THR A 218 -6.57 23.43 -8.31
N ILE A 219 -6.81 23.06 -9.56
CA ILE A 219 -7.66 23.79 -10.49
C ILE A 219 -8.75 22.86 -10.99
N ASN A 220 -9.99 23.16 -10.65
CA ASN A 220 -11.16 22.51 -11.20
C ASN A 220 -11.86 23.44 -12.16
N THR A 221 -11.98 23.03 -13.41
CA THR A 221 -12.56 23.89 -14.46
C THR A 221 -14.06 24.09 -14.30
N GLY A 222 -14.72 23.22 -13.53
CA GLY A 222 -16.17 23.07 -13.63
C GLY A 222 -16.58 22.61 -15.05
N LYS A 223 -17.82 22.77 -15.39
CA LYS A 223 -18.31 22.54 -16.75
C LYS A 223 -17.70 23.55 -17.72
N TRP A 224 -17.08 23.08 -18.80
CA TRP A 224 -16.44 23.98 -19.79
C TRP A 224 -17.45 24.86 -20.53
N TYR A 225 -18.71 24.41 -20.62
CA TYR A 225 -19.84 25.17 -21.17
C TYR A 225 -21.14 24.73 -20.51
N ASN A 226 -22.20 25.50 -20.69
CA ASN A 226 -23.52 25.15 -20.17
C ASN A 226 -24.11 23.98 -20.98
N GLY A 227 -24.26 22.83 -20.36
CA GLY A 227 -24.79 21.62 -20.95
C GLY A 227 -24.57 20.39 -20.08
N VAL A 228 -25.37 19.35 -20.30
CA VAL A 228 -25.21 18.07 -19.57
C VAL A 228 -23.97 17.34 -20.03
N ASP A 229 -23.60 17.48 -21.31
CA ASP A 229 -22.43 16.83 -21.92
C ASP A 229 -21.16 17.65 -21.83
N ALA A 230 -21.14 18.72 -21.02
CA ALA A 230 -19.95 19.55 -20.87
C ALA A 230 -18.82 18.78 -20.19
N PRO A 231 -17.61 18.74 -20.75
CA PRO A 231 -16.47 18.13 -20.09
C PRO A 231 -16.09 18.93 -18.84
N LYS A 232 -15.44 18.25 -17.90
CA LYS A 232 -14.91 18.81 -16.66
C LYS A 232 -13.50 18.28 -16.48
N THR A 233 -12.59 19.12 -15.93
CA THR A 233 -11.20 18.72 -15.66
C THR A 233 -10.78 19.20 -14.30
N LEU A 234 -10.13 18.32 -13.56
CA LEU A 234 -9.40 18.59 -12.35
C LEU A 234 -7.91 18.46 -12.62
N LEU A 235 -7.15 19.47 -12.25
CA LEU A 235 -5.68 19.46 -12.24
C LEU A 235 -5.24 19.66 -10.80
N LEU A 236 -4.36 18.79 -10.32
CA LEU A 236 -3.76 18.88 -9.00
C LEU A 236 -2.25 18.77 -9.14
N TYR A 237 -1.53 19.60 -8.44
CA TYR A 237 -0.09 19.49 -8.22
C TYR A 237 0.19 19.63 -6.74
N ASP A 238 1.06 18.77 -6.24
CA ASP A 238 1.50 18.74 -4.87
C ASP A 238 3.01 18.52 -4.81
N GLN A 239 3.68 19.28 -3.97
CA GLN A 239 5.10 19.15 -3.68
C GLN A 239 5.29 19.16 -2.17
N SER A 240 6.04 18.21 -1.67
CA SER A 240 6.44 18.18 -0.26
C SER A 240 7.90 17.81 -0.10
N GLU A 241 8.51 18.32 0.96
CA GLU A 241 9.87 17.96 1.38
C GLU A 241 9.94 17.86 2.90
N THR A 242 10.84 17.01 3.39
CA THR A 242 11.06 16.79 4.82
C THR A 242 12.50 16.39 5.07
N ALA A 243 13.04 16.77 6.23
CA ALA A 243 14.32 16.22 6.72
C ALA A 243 14.18 14.81 7.30
N GLY A 244 12.92 14.33 7.52
CA GLY A 244 12.62 13.06 8.18
C GLY A 244 12.69 13.14 9.71
N TYR A 245 11.85 12.36 10.38
CA TYR A 245 11.91 12.25 11.85
C TYR A 245 13.02 11.30 12.33
N VAL A 246 13.49 10.43 11.48
CA VAL A 246 14.73 9.66 11.65
C VAL A 246 15.88 10.49 11.11
N ALA A 247 16.99 10.58 11.80
CA ALA A 247 18.14 11.35 11.35
C ALA A 247 18.67 10.82 10.00
N ASN A 248 19.11 11.74 9.14
CA ASN A 248 19.69 11.43 7.84
C ASN A 248 18.72 10.73 6.86
N THR A 249 17.41 11.00 6.96
CA THR A 249 16.39 10.45 6.03
C THR A 249 15.59 11.55 5.34
N PRO A 250 16.21 12.49 4.61
CA PRO A 250 15.48 13.51 3.87
C PRO A 250 14.73 12.90 2.70
N ALA A 251 13.58 13.52 2.35
CA ALA A 251 12.81 13.13 1.18
C ALA A 251 12.12 14.32 0.50
N HIS A 252 11.92 14.21 -0.81
CA HIS A 252 11.25 15.18 -1.67
C HIS A 252 10.27 14.48 -2.59
N TYR A 253 9.06 15.03 -2.72
CA TYR A 253 7.98 14.45 -3.52
C TYR A 253 7.38 15.49 -4.46
N HIS A 254 7.01 15.04 -5.65
CA HIS A 254 6.25 15.80 -6.63
C HIS A 254 5.15 14.92 -7.19
N ASN A 255 3.91 15.36 -7.04
CA ASN A 255 2.73 14.63 -7.45
C ASN A 255 1.90 15.49 -8.39
N PHE A 256 1.40 14.89 -9.44
CA PHE A 256 0.53 15.56 -10.40
C PHE A 256 -0.63 14.64 -10.79
N LEU A 257 -1.85 15.15 -10.72
CA LEU A 257 -3.04 14.48 -11.20
C LEU A 257 -3.78 15.37 -12.20
N MET A 258 -4.17 14.76 -13.31
CA MET A 258 -5.18 15.29 -14.23
C MET A 258 -6.30 14.29 -14.36
N ASN A 259 -7.52 14.71 -14.05
CA ASN A 259 -8.71 13.90 -14.24
C ASN A 259 -9.72 14.68 -15.08
N THR A 260 -10.05 14.16 -16.25
CA THR A 260 -11.02 14.74 -17.18
C THR A 260 -12.16 13.78 -17.38
N VAL A 261 -13.38 14.28 -17.24
CA VAL A 261 -14.59 13.51 -17.46
C VAL A 261 -15.45 14.19 -18.53
N LYS A 262 -15.78 13.46 -19.56
CA LYS A 262 -16.62 13.94 -20.68
C LYS A 262 -17.89 13.07 -20.77
N PRO A 263 -19.05 13.60 -20.39
CA PRO A 263 -20.33 12.98 -20.68
C PRO A 263 -20.71 13.07 -22.16
N PHE A 264 -21.52 12.13 -22.63
CA PHE A 264 -22.13 12.06 -23.95
C PHE A 264 -23.57 11.58 -23.82
N ASP A 265 -24.38 11.76 -24.85
CA ASP A 265 -25.75 11.25 -24.91
C ASP A 265 -26.60 11.67 -23.70
N ASP A 266 -26.59 12.96 -23.38
CA ASP A 266 -27.27 13.55 -22.21
C ASP A 266 -26.82 12.93 -20.88
N GLY A 267 -25.55 12.48 -20.81
CA GLY A 267 -24.94 11.90 -19.62
C GLY A 267 -25.10 10.39 -19.49
N LEU A 268 -25.71 9.71 -20.46
CA LEU A 268 -25.86 8.24 -20.46
C LEU A 268 -24.52 7.52 -20.66
N THR A 269 -23.60 8.14 -21.38
CA THR A 269 -22.23 7.66 -21.55
C THR A 269 -21.26 8.65 -20.91
N GLN A 270 -20.24 8.14 -20.25
CA GLN A 270 -19.22 8.93 -19.59
C GLN A 270 -17.85 8.36 -19.92
N VAL A 271 -17.00 9.16 -20.56
CA VAL A 271 -15.59 8.81 -20.80
C VAL A 271 -14.72 9.62 -19.87
N GLY A 272 -13.83 8.94 -19.15
CA GLY A 272 -12.88 9.52 -18.22
C GLY A 272 -11.44 9.33 -18.69
N LEU A 273 -10.60 10.33 -18.49
CA LEU A 273 -9.14 10.23 -18.64
C LEU A 273 -8.47 10.68 -17.36
N LEU A 274 -7.87 9.74 -16.66
CA LEU A 274 -7.04 9.97 -15.47
C LEU A 274 -5.58 9.81 -15.85
N VAL A 275 -4.76 10.82 -15.52
CA VAL A 275 -3.30 10.77 -15.63
C VAL A 275 -2.72 11.18 -14.29
N ILE A 276 -1.89 10.33 -13.72
CA ILE A 276 -1.15 10.58 -12.48
C ILE A 276 0.34 10.45 -12.79
N PHE A 277 1.12 11.42 -12.32
CA PHE A 277 2.57 11.35 -12.35
C PHE A 277 3.13 11.66 -10.98
N ASN A 278 3.76 10.67 -10.36
CA ASN A 278 4.36 10.76 -9.05
C ASN A 278 5.86 10.55 -9.12
N GLN A 279 6.60 11.35 -8.40
CA GLN A 279 8.06 11.26 -8.27
C GLN A 279 8.45 11.46 -6.82
N GLY A 280 9.25 10.53 -6.29
CA GLY A 280 9.88 10.65 -4.98
C GLY A 280 11.39 10.50 -5.08
N ASN A 281 12.08 11.17 -4.20
CA ASN A 281 13.52 11.05 -3.97
C ASN A 281 13.77 11.17 -2.47
N GLY A 282 14.44 10.19 -1.89
CA GLY A 282 14.72 10.24 -0.46
C GLY A 282 15.64 9.14 0.02
N THR A 283 16.13 9.33 1.23
CA THR A 283 16.91 8.33 1.95
C THR A 283 15.95 7.57 2.88
N ILE A 284 15.90 6.27 2.72
CA ILE A 284 15.08 5.41 3.60
C ILE A 284 15.95 4.75 4.67
N GLN A 285 15.30 4.39 5.78
CA GLN A 285 15.88 3.51 6.79
C GLN A 285 15.62 2.07 6.35
N SER A 286 16.50 1.53 5.53
CA SER A 286 16.34 0.18 4.98
C SER A 286 16.51 -0.92 6.04
N THR A 287 17.31 -0.66 7.07
CA THR A 287 17.59 -1.59 8.16
C THR A 287 17.15 -0.98 9.49
N PRO A 288 16.46 -1.74 10.36
CA PRO A 288 16.14 -1.28 11.70
C PRO A 288 17.40 -0.90 12.48
N THR A 289 17.34 0.20 13.22
CA THR A 289 18.47 0.66 14.03
C THR A 289 18.55 -0.14 15.33
N PRO A 290 19.76 -0.55 15.80
CA PRO A 290 19.92 -1.20 17.08
C PRO A 290 19.35 -0.36 18.23
N THR A 291 18.48 -0.95 19.05
CA THR A 291 17.83 -0.25 20.15
C THR A 291 18.83 0.35 21.13
N ALA A 292 19.93 -0.32 21.36
CA ALA A 292 21.01 0.20 22.22
C ALA A 292 21.68 1.48 21.68
N LEU A 293 21.70 1.69 20.37
CA LEU A 293 22.19 2.94 19.78
C LEU A 293 21.14 4.05 19.89
N ILE A 294 19.86 3.71 19.73
CA ILE A 294 18.75 4.62 19.97
C ILE A 294 18.76 5.10 21.42
N ASP A 295 18.92 4.21 22.38
CA ASP A 295 19.03 4.54 23.81
C ASP A 295 20.21 5.45 24.13
N LYS A 296 21.34 5.23 23.46
CA LYS A 296 22.57 5.99 23.69
C LYS A 296 22.57 7.37 23.04
N TYR A 297 22.08 7.49 21.82
CA TYR A 297 22.20 8.71 21.00
C TYR A 297 20.89 9.47 20.82
N GLY A 298 19.77 8.92 21.26
CA GLY A 298 18.44 9.54 21.19
C GLY A 298 17.49 8.86 20.24
N TRP A 299 16.18 9.11 20.46
CA TRP A 299 15.09 8.40 19.79
C TRP A 299 15.11 8.49 18.26
N ASN A 300 15.57 9.61 17.71
CA ASN A 300 15.66 9.82 16.27
C ASN A 300 16.98 9.38 15.63
N TYR A 301 17.82 8.65 16.37
CA TYR A 301 19.14 8.26 15.88
C TYR A 301 19.06 7.34 14.67
N ASN A 302 19.89 7.62 13.69
CA ASN A 302 20.22 6.76 12.56
C ASN A 302 21.71 6.91 12.28
N PHE A 303 22.28 5.99 11.54
CA PHE A 303 23.69 6.02 11.18
C PHE A 303 24.06 7.29 10.41
N PRO A 304 25.22 7.89 10.68
CA PRO A 304 25.75 8.96 9.83
C PRO A 304 25.97 8.48 8.39
N THR A 305 25.75 9.36 7.43
CA THR A 305 25.82 9.04 5.99
C THR A 305 27.20 8.57 5.52
N ASN A 306 28.28 8.93 6.24
CA ASN A 306 29.61 8.41 5.98
C ASN A 306 29.82 6.95 6.41
N LEU A 307 28.88 6.38 7.16
CA LEU A 307 28.88 4.97 7.55
C LEU A 307 27.93 4.14 6.69
N GLY A 308 26.95 4.75 6.08
CA GLY A 308 26.02 4.10 5.18
C GLY A 308 24.82 4.97 4.83
N TYR A 309 24.25 4.75 3.68
CA TYR A 309 23.01 5.34 3.23
C TYR A 309 22.30 4.44 2.22
N TYR A 310 21.00 4.66 2.08
CA TYR A 310 20.17 4.00 1.09
C TYR A 310 19.24 5.02 0.44
N ASN A 311 19.70 5.59 -0.68
CA ASN A 311 18.96 6.58 -1.42
C ASN A 311 18.08 5.91 -2.46
N GLN A 312 16.83 6.30 -2.50
CA GLN A 312 15.89 5.86 -3.51
C GLN A 312 15.38 7.03 -4.34
N TYR A 313 15.13 6.74 -5.60
CA TYR A 313 14.47 7.61 -6.54
C TYR A 313 13.43 6.80 -7.29
N GLY A 314 12.17 7.21 -7.23
CA GLY A 314 11.06 6.51 -7.88
C GLY A 314 10.21 7.46 -8.72
N LYS A 315 9.72 6.95 -9.85
CA LYS A 315 8.72 7.60 -10.70
C LYS A 315 7.62 6.64 -11.08
N PHE A 316 6.40 7.16 -11.08
CA PHE A 316 5.23 6.47 -11.60
C PHE A 316 4.49 7.36 -12.59
N LEU A 317 4.08 6.79 -13.70
CA LEU A 317 3.10 7.38 -14.62
C LEU A 317 1.93 6.39 -14.71
N THR A 318 0.78 6.77 -14.21
CA THR A 318 -0.47 6.00 -14.32
C THR A 318 -1.41 6.72 -15.26
N THR A 319 -1.92 6.01 -16.27
CA THR A 319 -2.90 6.54 -17.23
C THR A 319 -4.06 5.57 -17.32
N ILE A 320 -5.27 6.04 -17.07
CA ILE A 320 -6.51 5.25 -17.13
C ILE A 320 -7.51 5.98 -18.03
N LEU A 321 -7.91 5.31 -19.10
CA LEU A 321 -9.03 5.73 -19.96
C LEU A 321 -10.24 4.83 -19.61
N SER A 322 -11.26 5.42 -19.03
CA SER A 322 -12.45 4.72 -18.56
C SER A 322 -13.69 5.06 -19.40
N ASP A 323 -14.59 4.10 -19.53
CA ASP A 323 -15.92 4.26 -20.10
C ASP A 323 -16.96 3.71 -19.12
N LYS A 324 -18.06 4.46 -18.96
CA LYS A 324 -19.28 4.03 -18.26
C LYS A 324 -20.45 4.39 -19.14
N SER A 325 -21.09 3.39 -19.73
CA SER A 325 -22.15 3.57 -20.71
C SER A 325 -23.43 2.86 -20.26
N TYR A 326 -24.49 3.62 -20.08
CA TYR A 326 -25.84 3.09 -19.90
C TYR A 326 -26.44 2.81 -21.28
N ILE A 327 -26.50 1.54 -21.68
CA ILE A 327 -26.95 1.11 -23.01
C ILE A 327 -28.47 1.13 -23.08
N ASN A 328 -29.12 0.55 -22.08
CA ASN A 328 -30.61 0.55 -21.96
C ASN A 328 -31.00 0.10 -20.53
N GLN A 329 -32.27 0.04 -20.23
CA GLN A 329 -32.79 -0.33 -18.90
C GLN A 329 -32.36 -1.72 -18.38
N TYR A 330 -31.81 -2.56 -19.24
CA TYR A 330 -31.34 -3.90 -18.90
C TYR A 330 -29.83 -4.05 -18.94
N LEU A 331 -29.12 -3.08 -19.53
CA LEU A 331 -27.69 -3.22 -19.81
C LEU A 331 -26.95 -1.92 -19.55
N ASP A 332 -25.91 -2.01 -18.77
CA ASP A 332 -24.83 -1.03 -18.72
C ASP A 332 -23.46 -1.69 -18.91
N PHE A 333 -22.52 -0.91 -19.39
CA PHE A 333 -21.14 -1.32 -19.58
C PHE A 333 -20.23 -0.37 -18.83
N GLN A 334 -19.19 -0.92 -18.21
CA GLN A 334 -18.06 -0.15 -17.70
C GLN A 334 -16.77 -0.86 -18.06
N GLY A 335 -15.72 -0.08 -18.28
CA GLY A 335 -14.43 -0.64 -18.60
C GLY A 335 -13.32 0.41 -18.59
N SER A 336 -12.10 -0.05 -18.37
CA SER A 336 -10.93 0.82 -18.36
C SER A 336 -9.79 0.20 -19.13
N VAL A 337 -9.16 0.98 -19.99
CA VAL A 337 -7.85 0.68 -20.58
C VAL A 337 -6.81 1.45 -19.78
N PHE A 338 -5.73 0.80 -19.37
CA PHE A 338 -4.75 1.43 -18.52
C PHE A 338 -3.32 1.13 -18.94
N TYR A 339 -2.44 2.06 -18.56
CA TYR A 339 -1.00 1.98 -18.69
C TYR A 339 -0.34 2.54 -17.44
N ILE A 340 0.59 1.77 -16.85
CA ILE A 340 1.39 2.19 -15.72
C ILE A 340 2.85 1.98 -16.08
N HIS A 341 3.64 3.05 -16.00
CA HIS A 341 5.09 3.01 -16.12
C HIS A 341 5.72 3.30 -14.77
N GLN A 342 6.77 2.57 -14.46
CA GLN A 342 7.48 2.60 -13.22
C GLN A 342 8.99 2.64 -13.49
N ASP A 343 9.70 3.55 -12.83
CA ASP A 343 11.16 3.72 -12.92
C ASP A 343 11.69 3.92 -11.51
N GLN A 344 12.59 3.06 -11.07
CA GLN A 344 13.19 3.09 -9.74
C GLN A 344 14.70 3.03 -9.85
N LYS A 345 15.37 3.85 -9.05
CA LYS A 345 16.81 3.81 -8.85
C LYS A 345 17.12 3.74 -7.37
N VAL A 346 18.11 2.95 -7.05
CA VAL A 346 18.68 2.85 -5.71
C VAL A 346 20.16 3.17 -5.82
N ASP A 347 20.64 3.98 -4.91
CA ASP A 347 22.04 4.28 -4.69
C ASP A 347 22.33 4.06 -3.22
N SER A 348 23.10 3.05 -2.90
CA SER A 348 23.40 2.67 -1.52
C SER A 348 24.91 2.55 -1.29
N TYR A 349 25.31 2.88 -0.10
CA TYR A 349 26.68 2.79 0.36
C TYR A 349 26.74 2.19 1.75
N CYS A 350 27.79 1.42 1.99
CA CYS A 350 28.09 0.80 3.24
C CYS A 350 29.61 0.89 3.51
N ALA A 351 29.96 1.58 4.58
CA ALA A 351 31.36 1.71 5.00
C ALA A 351 31.92 0.40 5.53
N PRO A 352 33.21 0.20 5.41
CA PRO A 352 33.87 -0.95 6.01
C PRO A 352 33.68 -0.97 7.52
N SER A 353 33.75 -2.19 8.04
CA SER A 353 33.72 -2.48 9.45
C SER A 353 34.69 -1.65 10.30
N THR A 354 34.21 -0.74 11.12
CA THR A 354 35.02 -0.05 12.05
C THR A 354 35.00 -0.71 13.44
N THR A 355 36.10 -1.22 13.90
CA THR A 355 36.32 -1.67 15.29
C THR A 355 36.87 -0.55 16.17
N ASP A 356 36.57 0.71 15.94
CA ASP A 356 37.12 1.82 16.68
C ASP A 356 36.63 1.90 18.13
N GLY A 357 35.82 0.95 18.57
CA GLY A 357 35.26 0.89 19.91
C GLY A 357 34.21 1.95 20.22
N SER A 358 33.95 2.88 19.30
CA SER A 358 32.88 3.87 19.44
C SER A 358 31.50 3.28 19.11
N ILE A 359 31.50 2.24 18.29
CA ILE A 359 30.33 1.44 18.00
C ILE A 359 30.59 0.00 18.43
N PRO A 360 30.04 -0.49 19.55
CA PRO A 360 30.38 -1.77 20.14
C PRO A 360 29.92 -3.00 19.36
N TYR A 361 29.38 -2.84 18.15
CA TYR A 361 28.79 -3.91 17.38
C TYR A 361 29.57 -4.18 16.11
N ALA A 362 29.72 -5.46 15.81
CA ALA A 362 30.20 -5.88 14.52
C ALA A 362 29.31 -5.29 13.39
N VAL A 363 29.93 -4.91 12.43
CA VAL A 363 29.71 -4.22 11.19
C VAL A 363 28.46 -4.52 10.40
N ASN A 364 27.92 -5.73 10.51
CA ASN A 364 26.75 -6.16 9.76
C ASN A 364 25.48 -5.34 10.04
N VAL A 365 25.52 -4.51 11.06
CA VAL A 365 24.40 -3.64 11.47
C VAL A 365 24.42 -2.29 10.78
N GLN A 366 25.52 -1.93 10.13
CA GLN A 366 25.67 -0.61 9.49
C GLN A 366 25.30 -0.61 8.01
N CYS A 367 25.36 -1.76 7.36
CA CYS A 367 24.97 -1.88 5.97
C CYS A 367 23.46 -1.93 5.84
N PRO A 368 22.82 -0.96 5.14
CA PRO A 368 21.38 -0.96 4.94
C PRO A 368 20.89 -2.15 4.08
N TYR A 369 21.78 -2.82 3.40
CA TYR A 369 21.56 -4.08 2.73
C TYR A 369 22.39 -5.18 3.37
N ASN A 370 21.73 -6.25 3.76
CA ASN A 370 22.37 -7.50 4.16
C ASN A 370 23.05 -8.20 3.00
N PHE A 371 23.87 -7.48 2.25
CA PHE A 371 24.77 -8.14 1.30
C PHE A 371 25.72 -9.08 2.02
N TYR A 372 25.89 -8.88 3.33
CA TYR A 372 26.79 -9.64 4.18
C TYR A 372 26.09 -10.23 5.42
N GLY A 373 24.83 -9.94 5.67
CA GLY A 373 24.08 -10.53 6.77
C GLY A 373 23.93 -12.05 6.63
N ASP A 374 23.88 -12.52 5.39
CA ASP A 374 23.79 -13.93 5.04
C ASP A 374 25.17 -14.59 4.86
N VAL A 375 26.25 -13.83 5.03
CA VAL A 375 27.61 -14.33 4.90
C VAL A 375 28.18 -14.52 6.29
N GLY A 376 27.60 -15.44 7.06
CA GLY A 376 28.29 -15.95 8.26
C GLY A 376 29.67 -16.49 7.90
N PRO A 377 30.63 -16.52 8.85
CA PRO A 377 31.94 -17.11 8.60
C PRO A 377 31.78 -18.60 8.30
N GLY A 378 31.58 -18.95 7.04
CA GLY A 378 31.30 -20.31 6.57
C GLY A 378 30.43 -20.36 5.35
N SER A 379 29.67 -19.30 5.03
CA SER A 379 28.88 -19.29 3.80
C SER A 379 29.81 -19.26 2.59
N ASN A 380 29.60 -20.16 1.65
CA ASN A 380 30.35 -20.25 0.39
C ASN A 380 30.05 -19.09 -0.59
N PHE A 381 29.41 -18.01 -0.15
CA PHE A 381 29.32 -16.75 -0.86
C PHE A 381 30.67 -16.00 -0.86
N GLN A 382 31.76 -16.72 -0.65
CA GLN A 382 33.06 -16.35 -1.18
C GLN A 382 32.98 -16.40 -2.70
N SER A 383 32.10 -15.60 -3.28
CA SER A 383 32.23 -15.37 -4.69
C SER A 383 33.58 -14.67 -4.86
N SER A 384 34.41 -15.27 -5.66
CA SER A 384 35.68 -14.69 -6.09
C SER A 384 35.53 -13.28 -6.71
N ALA A 385 34.30 -12.80 -6.90
CA ALA A 385 33.95 -11.49 -7.38
C ALA A 385 34.19 -10.37 -6.36
N PHE A 386 34.11 -10.65 -5.07
CA PHE A 386 34.21 -9.58 -4.06
C PHE A 386 35.53 -9.58 -3.31
N ASN A 387 36.45 -10.52 -3.52
CA ASN A 387 37.68 -10.65 -2.77
C ASN A 387 37.50 -10.37 -1.26
N TYR A 388 36.32 -10.70 -0.70
CA TYR A 388 36.06 -10.56 0.70
C TYR A 388 37.06 -11.42 1.46
N ASN A 389 37.96 -10.78 2.13
CA ASN A 389 38.92 -11.44 3.02
C ASN A 389 38.51 -11.15 4.46
N PRO A 390 37.80 -12.05 5.17
CA PRO A 390 37.39 -11.83 6.55
C PRO A 390 38.57 -11.67 7.50
N THR A 391 39.80 -12.01 7.03
CA THR A 391 41.04 -11.82 7.77
C THR A 391 41.82 -10.59 7.34
N ALA A 392 41.29 -9.78 6.40
CA ALA A 392 41.95 -8.54 6.00
C ALA A 392 42.08 -7.58 7.18
N ALA A 393 43.24 -6.97 7.29
CA ALA A 393 43.48 -6.01 8.36
C ALA A 393 42.48 -4.84 8.21
N PHE A 394 41.92 -4.42 9.30
CA PHE A 394 41.05 -3.28 9.39
C PHE A 394 41.66 -2.04 8.68
N GLY A 395 40.83 -1.35 7.88
CA GLY A 395 41.28 -0.20 7.07
C GLY A 395 41.92 -0.59 5.72
N SER A 396 41.98 -1.89 5.39
CA SER A 396 42.35 -2.27 4.02
C SER A 396 41.15 -2.06 3.07
N PRO A 397 41.36 -1.58 1.85
CA PRO A 397 40.29 -1.36 0.88
C PRO A 397 39.41 -2.58 0.54
N GLN A 398 39.75 -3.75 1.03
CA GLN A 398 39.07 -5.02 0.76
C GLN A 398 38.23 -5.50 1.95
N ALA A 399 38.14 -4.70 3.03
CA ALA A 399 37.49 -5.11 4.26
C ALA A 399 36.04 -4.64 4.36
N GLY A 400 35.18 -4.99 3.40
CA GLY A 400 33.74 -4.89 3.57
C GLY A 400 33.08 -3.56 3.16
N GLU A 401 33.79 -2.69 2.45
CA GLU A 401 33.19 -1.49 1.82
C GLU A 401 32.42 -1.88 0.55
N SER A 402 31.20 -1.41 0.40
CA SER A 402 30.43 -1.64 -0.83
C SER A 402 29.54 -0.47 -1.19
N SER A 403 29.44 -0.20 -2.47
CA SER A 403 28.42 0.67 -3.08
C SER A 403 27.61 -0.13 -4.06
N GLU A 404 26.32 0.12 -4.09
CA GLU A 404 25.41 -0.50 -5.03
C GLU A 404 24.61 0.57 -5.75
N PHE A 405 24.48 0.41 -7.06
CA PHE A 405 23.55 1.17 -7.87
C PHE A 405 22.61 0.22 -8.59
N THR A 406 21.33 0.34 -8.34
CA THR A 406 20.29 -0.44 -9.00
C THR A 406 19.36 0.47 -9.80
N HIS A 407 19.03 0.06 -11.02
CA HIS A 407 18.05 0.73 -11.87
C HIS A 407 17.04 -0.30 -12.39
N ASN A 408 15.79 -0.15 -11.98
CA ASN A 408 14.70 -1.02 -12.36
C ASN A 408 13.59 -0.22 -13.03
N TRP A 409 12.99 -0.78 -14.07
CA TRP A 409 11.86 -0.18 -14.75
C TRP A 409 10.86 -1.22 -15.21
N GLY A 410 9.61 -0.84 -15.27
CA GLY A 410 8.54 -1.74 -15.66
C GLY A 410 7.39 -1.03 -16.35
N ASN A 411 6.60 -1.81 -17.08
CA ASN A 411 5.39 -1.34 -17.72
C ASN A 411 4.28 -2.35 -17.48
N THR A 412 3.13 -1.83 -17.05
CA THR A 412 1.89 -2.60 -16.91
C THR A 412 0.84 -1.99 -17.81
N TYR A 413 0.14 -2.78 -18.58
CA TYR A 413 -0.97 -2.34 -19.41
C TYR A 413 -2.07 -3.39 -19.44
N GLY A 414 -3.29 -2.94 -19.59
CA GLY A 414 -4.41 -3.86 -19.58
C GLY A 414 -5.77 -3.22 -19.85
N PHE A 415 -6.78 -4.06 -19.69
CA PHE A 415 -8.17 -3.75 -19.91
C PHE A 415 -9.06 -4.47 -18.89
N THR A 416 -10.01 -3.74 -18.29
CA THR A 416 -10.98 -4.24 -17.29
C THR A 416 -12.40 -4.05 -17.77
N PRO A 417 -12.96 -4.95 -18.62
CA PRO A 417 -14.37 -4.85 -19.05
C PRO A 417 -15.32 -5.41 -18.00
N GLN A 418 -16.49 -4.79 -17.87
CA GLN A 418 -17.64 -5.32 -17.13
C GLN A 418 -18.94 -4.94 -17.83
N LEU A 419 -19.82 -5.92 -18.02
CA LEU A 419 -21.19 -5.75 -18.47
C LEU A 419 -22.13 -6.12 -17.33
N ASN A 420 -23.04 -5.21 -16.98
CA ASN A 420 -24.10 -5.47 -16.01
C ASN A 420 -25.43 -5.69 -16.74
N ILE A 421 -26.14 -6.73 -16.30
CA ILE A 421 -27.45 -7.13 -16.85
C ILE A 421 -28.46 -6.99 -15.71
N HIS A 422 -29.37 -6.03 -15.84
CA HIS A 422 -30.39 -5.72 -14.84
C HIS A 422 -31.70 -6.44 -15.18
N LEU A 423 -32.10 -7.35 -14.31
CA LEU A 423 -33.34 -8.08 -14.35
C LEU A 423 -34.18 -7.73 -13.10
N PRO A 424 -35.49 -8.06 -13.07
CA PRO A 424 -36.36 -7.61 -11.97
C PRO A 424 -35.89 -7.93 -10.55
N HIS A 425 -35.12 -9.01 -10.34
CA HIS A 425 -34.64 -9.46 -9.06
C HIS A 425 -33.13 -9.83 -9.08
N ASN A 426 -32.48 -9.58 -10.21
CA ASN A 426 -31.12 -10.01 -10.43
C ASN A 426 -30.30 -8.87 -11.07
N THR A 427 -29.10 -8.69 -10.64
CA THR A 427 -28.10 -7.90 -11.37
C THR A 427 -26.89 -8.80 -11.62
N ILE A 428 -26.77 -9.25 -12.86
CA ILE A 428 -25.67 -10.13 -13.27
C ILE A 428 -24.53 -9.26 -13.79
N ALA A 429 -23.36 -9.41 -13.21
CA ALA A 429 -22.14 -8.81 -13.72
C ALA A 429 -21.28 -9.89 -14.40
N VAL A 430 -20.85 -9.60 -15.62
CA VAL A 430 -19.87 -10.41 -16.36
C VAL A 430 -18.70 -9.51 -16.71
N GLY A 431 -17.51 -9.88 -16.24
CA GLY A 431 -16.35 -9.02 -16.44
C GLY A 431 -15.04 -9.76 -16.36
N GLY A 432 -13.95 -8.98 -16.32
CA GLY A 432 -12.63 -9.56 -16.22
C GLY A 432 -11.49 -8.56 -16.24
N LEU A 433 -10.27 -9.10 -16.31
CA LEU A 433 -9.03 -8.38 -16.46
C LEU A 433 -8.17 -9.08 -17.51
N ILE A 434 -7.67 -8.33 -18.46
CA ILE A 434 -6.61 -8.77 -19.37
C ILE A 434 -5.46 -7.78 -19.19
N ALA A 435 -4.36 -8.23 -18.63
CA ALA A 435 -3.24 -7.35 -18.35
C ALA A 435 -1.89 -8.04 -18.60
N LYS A 436 -0.88 -7.23 -18.83
CA LYS A 436 0.50 -7.69 -18.92
C LYS A 436 1.41 -6.70 -18.22
N GLN A 437 2.31 -7.24 -17.41
CA GLN A 437 3.43 -6.49 -16.84
C GLN A 437 4.75 -7.04 -17.34
N THR A 438 5.68 -6.14 -17.60
CA THR A 438 7.08 -6.43 -17.90
C THR A 438 7.94 -5.61 -16.95
N SER A 439 9.02 -6.19 -16.45
CA SER A 439 10.04 -5.51 -15.68
C SER A 439 11.42 -5.89 -16.18
N SER A 440 12.34 -4.97 -16.09
CA SER A 440 13.76 -5.17 -16.36
C SER A 440 14.57 -4.35 -15.37
N GLY A 441 15.75 -4.81 -15.04
CA GLY A 441 16.62 -4.11 -14.11
C GLY A 441 18.09 -4.37 -14.40
N THR A 442 18.91 -3.49 -13.89
CA THR A 442 20.37 -3.62 -13.85
C THR A 442 20.84 -3.27 -12.45
N GLN A 443 21.79 -4.04 -11.96
CA GLN A 443 22.44 -3.80 -10.67
C GLN A 443 23.94 -3.77 -10.88
N TYR A 444 24.57 -2.75 -10.32
CA TYR A 444 26.01 -2.58 -10.32
C TYR A 444 26.49 -2.56 -8.87
N ILE A 445 27.49 -3.36 -8.56
CA ILE A 445 28.10 -3.38 -7.24
C ILE A 445 29.54 -2.95 -7.38
N TYR A 446 29.94 -1.95 -6.62
CA TYR A 446 31.29 -1.40 -6.61
C TYR A 446 31.97 -1.79 -5.28
N GLY A 447 33.15 -2.36 -5.34
CA GLY A 447 34.01 -2.58 -4.16
C GLY A 447 34.87 -1.36 -3.88
N SER A 448 34.95 -0.99 -2.60
CA SER A 448 36.07 -0.30 -1.98
C SER A 448 36.46 1.12 -2.37
N ASP A 449 35.65 2.06 -2.70
CA ASP A 449 36.01 3.48 -2.52
C ASP A 449 34.91 4.43 -3.06
N LEU A 450 34.30 5.26 -2.22
CA LEU A 450 33.49 6.41 -2.62
C LEU A 450 34.21 7.32 -3.65
N ALA A 451 35.54 7.35 -3.65
CA ALA A 451 36.31 8.09 -4.64
C ALA A 451 36.28 7.45 -6.03
N GLN A 452 35.91 6.16 -6.13
CA GLN A 452 35.81 5.43 -7.40
C GLN A 452 34.39 5.44 -7.99
N GLU A 453 33.37 5.84 -7.25
CA GLU A 453 32.01 6.06 -7.78
C GLU A 453 31.97 6.96 -9.02
N ASN A 454 32.95 7.87 -9.15
CA ASN A 454 33.10 8.72 -10.31
C ASN A 454 34.04 8.15 -11.38
N GLN A 455 34.61 6.99 -11.19
CA GLN A 455 35.49 6.34 -12.13
C GLN A 455 34.95 4.97 -12.54
N ILE A 456 34.24 4.93 -13.63
CA ILE A 456 33.67 3.75 -14.31
C ILE A 456 34.73 2.69 -14.69
N ASN A 457 35.87 2.66 -14.05
CA ASN A 457 37.03 1.91 -14.48
C ASN A 457 37.39 0.68 -13.64
N GLY A 458 36.65 0.31 -12.63
CA GLY A 458 37.02 -0.84 -11.83
C GLY A 458 35.85 -1.72 -11.47
N TYR A 459 35.64 -2.81 -12.12
CA TYR A 459 34.63 -3.85 -11.86
C TYR A 459 33.19 -3.43 -12.13
N ASP A 460 32.94 -3.21 -13.38
CA ASP A 460 31.63 -3.21 -13.99
C ASP A 460 31.08 -4.66 -14.03
N SER A 461 30.59 -5.13 -12.88
CA SER A 461 29.86 -6.39 -12.86
C SER A 461 28.40 -6.06 -12.70
N SER A 462 27.65 -6.03 -13.79
CA SER A 462 26.21 -6.17 -13.76
C SER A 462 25.90 -7.54 -13.14
N VAL A 463 25.58 -7.55 -11.86
CA VAL A 463 25.43 -8.79 -11.09
C VAL A 463 24.10 -9.46 -11.44
N PHE A 464 23.08 -8.68 -11.77
CA PHE A 464 21.79 -9.16 -12.17
C PHE A 464 21.25 -8.33 -13.34
N GLY A 465 20.98 -8.98 -14.43
CA GLY A 465 20.12 -8.45 -15.47
C GLY A 465 18.98 -9.45 -15.65
N GLY A 466 17.76 -9.04 -15.50
CA GLY A 466 16.61 -9.90 -15.66
C GLY A 466 15.53 -9.23 -16.49
N ALA A 467 14.79 -10.02 -17.24
CA ALA A 467 13.55 -9.60 -17.84
C ALA A 467 12.43 -10.49 -17.33
N TYR A 468 11.54 -9.89 -16.54
CA TYR A 468 10.40 -10.55 -15.98
C TYR A 468 9.14 -10.14 -16.72
N GLN A 469 8.24 -11.07 -16.97
CA GLN A 469 6.92 -10.74 -17.51
C GLN A 469 5.85 -11.69 -17.00
N ARG A 470 4.67 -11.13 -16.78
CA ARG A 470 3.45 -11.88 -16.49
C ARG A 470 2.29 -11.33 -17.29
N SER A 471 1.57 -12.22 -17.97
CA SER A 471 0.27 -11.92 -18.57
C SER A 471 -0.82 -12.54 -17.72
N VAL A 472 -1.82 -11.76 -17.39
CA VAL A 472 -2.92 -12.14 -16.50
C VAL A 472 -4.23 -12.11 -17.28
N TYR A 473 -5.04 -13.15 -17.10
CA TYR A 473 -6.37 -13.29 -17.68
C TYR A 473 -7.33 -13.69 -16.58
N VAL A 474 -8.25 -12.78 -16.26
CA VAL A 474 -9.32 -13.02 -15.30
C VAL A 474 -10.64 -12.93 -16.02
N GLY A 475 -11.53 -13.87 -15.76
CA GLY A 475 -12.92 -13.79 -16.16
C GLY A 475 -13.81 -14.12 -14.97
N TYR A 476 -14.90 -13.39 -14.79
CA TYR A 476 -15.83 -13.64 -13.70
C TYR A 476 -17.29 -13.44 -14.12
N ILE A 477 -18.16 -14.07 -13.35
CA ILE A 477 -19.60 -13.84 -13.33
C ILE A 477 -20.07 -13.76 -11.89
N SER A 478 -20.87 -12.76 -11.56
CA SER A 478 -21.58 -12.64 -10.29
C SER A 478 -23.04 -12.32 -10.53
N ASP A 479 -23.92 -12.71 -9.62
CA ASP A 479 -25.35 -12.40 -9.68
C ASP A 479 -25.82 -11.89 -8.31
N LYS A 480 -26.23 -10.64 -8.24
CA LYS A 480 -26.87 -10.04 -7.06
C LYS A 480 -28.37 -10.32 -7.14
N ILE A 481 -28.83 -11.27 -6.33
CA ILE A 481 -30.22 -11.77 -6.30
C ILE A 481 -30.94 -11.17 -5.11
N ASP A 482 -31.99 -10.40 -5.38
CA ASP A 482 -32.85 -9.75 -4.38
C ASP A 482 -34.20 -10.46 -4.29
N LEU A 483 -34.48 -11.11 -3.17
CA LEU A 483 -35.67 -11.90 -2.92
C LEU A 483 -36.47 -11.36 -1.73
N LEU A 484 -37.68 -11.90 -1.52
CA LEU A 484 -38.54 -11.58 -0.37
C LEU A 484 -38.77 -10.07 -0.19
N ASN A 485 -39.12 -9.39 -1.27
CA ASN A 485 -39.30 -7.93 -1.33
C ASN A 485 -38.02 -7.17 -0.91
N ASN A 486 -36.89 -7.55 -1.50
CA ASN A 486 -35.55 -6.97 -1.26
C ASN A 486 -35.10 -7.07 0.21
N LYS A 487 -35.47 -8.17 0.89
CA LYS A 487 -34.96 -8.45 2.24
C LYS A 487 -33.90 -9.52 2.27
N LEU A 488 -33.90 -10.43 1.32
CA LEU A 488 -32.92 -11.49 1.21
C LEU A 488 -32.04 -11.21 0.00
N HIS A 489 -30.76 -11.03 0.24
CA HIS A 489 -29.74 -10.78 -0.76
C HIS A 489 -28.80 -11.98 -0.83
N ILE A 490 -28.62 -12.53 -2.01
CA ILE A 490 -27.70 -13.67 -2.25
C ILE A 490 -26.82 -13.27 -3.42
N GLU A 491 -25.51 -13.43 -3.26
CA GLU A 491 -24.51 -13.08 -4.27
C GLU A 491 -23.61 -14.29 -4.57
N PRO A 492 -24.05 -15.24 -5.40
CA PRO A 492 -23.19 -16.29 -5.93
C PRO A 492 -22.30 -15.71 -7.02
N ALA A 493 -21.03 -16.10 -7.02
CA ALA A 493 -20.09 -15.67 -8.04
C ALA A 493 -19.02 -16.73 -8.31
N PHE A 494 -18.44 -16.67 -9.48
CA PHE A 494 -17.32 -17.51 -9.87
C PHE A 494 -16.34 -16.72 -10.69
N ARG A 495 -15.08 -16.80 -10.30
CA ARG A 495 -13.94 -16.18 -10.97
C ARG A 495 -12.95 -17.25 -11.41
N VAL A 496 -12.33 -17.02 -12.55
CA VAL A 496 -11.19 -17.81 -13.02
C VAL A 496 -10.03 -16.87 -13.23
N THR A 497 -8.95 -17.12 -12.54
CA THR A 497 -7.71 -16.37 -12.65
C THR A 497 -6.67 -17.25 -13.32
N SER A 498 -6.01 -16.73 -14.36
CA SER A 498 -4.93 -17.42 -15.07
C SER A 498 -3.74 -16.50 -15.26
N ALA A 499 -2.56 -17.01 -15.09
CA ALA A 499 -1.32 -16.29 -15.31
C ALA A 499 -0.35 -17.06 -16.20
N TYR A 500 0.18 -16.38 -17.19
CA TYR A 500 1.32 -16.85 -17.98
C TYR A 500 2.55 -16.05 -17.54
N THR A 501 3.51 -16.75 -16.95
CA THR A 501 4.74 -16.17 -16.40
C THR A 501 5.92 -16.57 -17.25
N SER A 502 6.82 -15.65 -17.52
CA SER A 502 8.08 -15.90 -18.17
C SER A 502 9.19 -15.07 -17.53
N ASN A 503 10.27 -15.74 -17.20
CA ASN A 503 11.44 -15.14 -16.58
C ASN A 503 12.66 -15.47 -17.45
N ILE A 504 13.49 -14.47 -17.70
CA ILE A 504 14.81 -14.63 -18.33
C ILE A 504 15.83 -14.12 -17.32
N VAL A 505 16.50 -15.03 -16.65
CA VAL A 505 17.56 -14.70 -15.70
C VAL A 505 18.89 -14.66 -16.44
N GLN A 506 19.55 -13.51 -16.42
CA GLN A 506 20.94 -13.37 -16.84
C GLN A 506 21.81 -13.27 -15.58
N GLN A 507 22.52 -14.29 -15.26
CA GLN A 507 23.55 -14.24 -14.24
C GLN A 507 24.91 -14.06 -14.92
N ASN A 508 25.56 -12.94 -14.70
CA ASN A 508 26.84 -12.63 -15.35
C ASN A 508 28.02 -13.50 -14.92
N PHE A 509 27.87 -14.26 -13.84
CA PHE A 509 28.96 -15.13 -13.31
C PHE A 509 28.82 -16.59 -13.67
N SER A 510 27.72 -17.01 -14.21
CA SER A 510 27.56 -18.33 -14.78
C SER A 510 26.92 -18.25 -16.16
N ALA A 511 27.43 -19.05 -17.10
CA ALA A 511 26.92 -19.12 -18.48
C ALA A 511 25.46 -19.64 -18.60
N ALA A 512 24.74 -19.76 -17.51
CA ALA A 512 23.36 -20.24 -17.46
C ALA A 512 22.37 -19.12 -17.69
N THR A 513 22.09 -18.78 -18.91
CA THR A 513 20.89 -18.05 -19.31
C THR A 513 19.74 -19.06 -19.35
N GLY A 514 18.85 -19.00 -18.35
CA GLY A 514 17.65 -19.82 -18.31
C GLY A 514 16.43 -19.01 -18.74
N LYS A 515 15.57 -19.57 -19.59
CA LYS A 515 14.24 -19.04 -19.85
C LYS A 515 13.22 -19.98 -19.23
N TYR A 516 12.46 -19.46 -18.26
CA TYR A 516 11.42 -20.20 -17.58
C TYR A 516 10.06 -19.72 -18.01
N GLN A 517 9.12 -20.62 -18.23
CA GLN A 517 7.75 -20.31 -18.64
C GLN A 517 6.79 -21.22 -17.89
N ASN A 518 5.75 -20.62 -17.34
CA ASN A 518 4.67 -21.37 -16.69
C ASN A 518 3.31 -20.76 -16.98
N PHE A 519 2.30 -21.62 -17.09
CA PHE A 519 0.91 -21.23 -17.18
C PHE A 519 0.12 -21.89 -16.05
N THR A 520 -0.48 -21.07 -15.23
CA THR A 520 -1.23 -21.52 -14.07
C THR A 520 -2.65 -20.95 -14.10
N LYS A 521 -3.62 -21.74 -13.61
CA LYS A 521 -5.03 -21.39 -13.60
C LYS A 521 -5.69 -21.83 -12.29
N VAL A 522 -6.50 -20.96 -11.70
CA VAL A 522 -7.26 -21.21 -10.46
C VAL A 522 -8.73 -20.83 -10.65
N GLY A 523 -9.64 -21.65 -10.13
CA GLY A 523 -11.06 -21.34 -10.01
C GLY A 523 -11.37 -20.85 -8.60
N GLU A 524 -12.09 -19.75 -8.48
CA GLU A 524 -12.33 -18.99 -7.25
C GLU A 524 -13.85 -18.77 -7.07
N PRO A 525 -14.57 -19.72 -6.44
CA PRO A 525 -15.97 -19.53 -6.07
C PRO A 525 -16.12 -18.53 -4.93
N TYR A 526 -17.24 -17.78 -4.98
CA TYR A 526 -17.66 -16.86 -3.95
C TYR A 526 -19.17 -17.00 -3.74
N ILE A 527 -19.63 -16.88 -2.53
CA ILE A 527 -21.04 -16.73 -2.18
C ILE A 527 -21.17 -15.85 -0.95
N GLY A 528 -22.03 -14.86 -1.04
CA GLY A 528 -22.47 -14.05 0.07
C GLY A 528 -23.97 -14.10 0.24
N ILE A 529 -24.44 -14.04 1.47
CA ILE A 529 -25.85 -13.98 1.83
C ILE A 529 -26.06 -12.96 2.94
N SER A 530 -27.10 -12.14 2.80
CA SER A 530 -27.53 -11.24 3.87
C SER A 530 -29.05 -11.16 3.93
N TYR A 531 -29.60 -10.82 5.09
CA TYR A 531 -31.03 -10.71 5.30
C TYR A 531 -31.42 -9.50 6.14
N ASP A 532 -32.24 -8.61 5.57
CA ASP A 532 -32.73 -7.41 6.24
C ASP A 532 -33.84 -7.75 7.22
N LEU A 533 -33.47 -7.83 8.48
CA LEU A 533 -34.40 -8.03 9.60
C LEU A 533 -35.13 -6.71 9.94
N PRO A 534 -36.28 -6.77 10.63
CA PRO A 534 -36.84 -5.61 11.31
C PRO A 534 -35.79 -4.95 12.23
N TRP A 535 -36.00 -3.68 12.56
CA TRP A 535 -35.16 -2.88 13.46
C TRP A 535 -33.76 -2.56 12.91
N HIS A 536 -33.58 -2.51 11.59
CA HIS A 536 -32.31 -2.13 10.95
C HIS A 536 -31.15 -3.10 11.17
N LEU A 537 -31.44 -4.35 11.42
CA LEU A 537 -30.44 -5.41 11.61
C LEU A 537 -30.28 -6.21 10.32
N THR A 538 -29.05 -6.45 9.91
CA THR A 538 -28.72 -7.25 8.73
C THR A 538 -27.64 -8.27 9.11
N PRO A 539 -27.99 -9.51 9.49
CA PRO A 539 -27.04 -10.61 9.54
C PRO A 539 -26.54 -10.93 8.13
N TYR A 540 -25.27 -11.32 8.03
CA TYR A 540 -24.66 -11.76 6.79
C TYR A 540 -23.69 -12.90 7.00
N ALA A 541 -23.41 -13.65 5.94
CA ALA A 541 -22.35 -14.65 5.91
C ALA A 541 -21.75 -14.74 4.52
N THR A 542 -20.46 -14.99 4.45
CA THR A 542 -19.69 -15.07 3.21
C THR A 542 -18.76 -16.28 3.22
N TYR A 543 -18.65 -16.93 2.10
CA TYR A 543 -17.57 -17.84 1.77
C TYR A 543 -16.92 -17.38 0.49
N GLY A 544 -15.59 -17.37 0.47
CA GLY A 544 -14.80 -17.05 -0.72
C GLY A 544 -13.52 -17.87 -0.81
N LYS A 545 -13.13 -18.17 -2.04
CA LYS A 545 -11.82 -18.74 -2.35
C LYS A 545 -11.04 -17.73 -3.19
N GLY A 546 -9.82 -17.43 -2.78
CA GLY A 546 -8.87 -16.58 -3.49
C GLY A 546 -7.56 -17.30 -3.77
N SER A 547 -6.70 -16.69 -4.55
CA SER A 547 -5.37 -17.22 -4.87
C SER A 547 -4.32 -16.14 -5.02
N LEU A 548 -3.08 -16.47 -4.67
CA LEU A 548 -1.89 -15.68 -4.92
C LEU A 548 -0.94 -16.48 -5.79
N PHE A 549 -0.44 -15.87 -6.86
CA PHE A 549 0.54 -16.50 -7.75
C PHE A 549 1.94 -16.18 -7.25
N SER A 550 2.83 -17.17 -7.27
CA SER A 550 4.21 -17.00 -6.80
C SER A 550 4.92 -15.83 -7.52
N PRO A 551 5.81 -15.13 -6.83
CA PRO A 551 6.65 -14.11 -7.45
C PRO A 551 7.33 -14.62 -8.73
N VAL A 552 7.52 -13.74 -9.72
CA VAL A 552 8.18 -14.10 -10.98
C VAL A 552 9.64 -14.44 -10.76
N SER A 553 10.28 -13.87 -9.75
CA SER A 553 11.64 -14.17 -9.32
C SER A 553 11.85 -15.63 -8.92
N ASP A 554 10.80 -16.30 -8.42
CA ASP A 554 10.88 -17.69 -7.94
C ASP A 554 10.97 -18.70 -9.08
N TYR A 555 10.67 -18.25 -10.29
CA TYR A 555 10.80 -19.08 -11.49
C TYR A 555 12.24 -19.03 -11.98
N GLY A 556 13.00 -20.08 -11.71
CA GLY A 556 14.37 -20.24 -12.22
C GLY A 556 15.49 -19.82 -11.28
N SER A 557 15.18 -19.42 -10.05
CA SER A 557 16.17 -19.28 -9.01
C SER A 557 16.51 -20.66 -8.44
N GLY A 558 17.56 -21.30 -8.97
CA GLY A 558 18.07 -22.55 -8.48
C GLY A 558 17.18 -23.78 -8.76
N SER A 559 17.77 -24.91 -9.01
CA SER A 559 17.08 -26.20 -9.03
C SER A 559 16.67 -26.57 -7.61
N ASN A 560 15.40 -26.89 -7.38
CA ASN A 560 14.96 -27.46 -6.11
C ASN A 560 15.79 -28.73 -5.81
N PRO A 561 16.72 -28.70 -4.86
CA PRO A 561 17.61 -29.84 -4.64
C PRO A 561 16.90 -31.05 -4.06
N LEU A 562 15.69 -30.88 -3.51
CA LEU A 562 14.91 -31.99 -2.96
C LEU A 562 14.16 -32.77 -4.03
N SER A 563 13.81 -32.17 -5.15
CA SER A 563 13.01 -32.85 -6.19
C SER A 563 13.75 -33.10 -7.48
N GLY A 564 14.89 -32.46 -7.71
CA GLY A 564 15.56 -32.47 -9.01
C GLY A 564 14.73 -31.92 -10.17
N SER A 565 13.63 -31.22 -9.84
CA SER A 565 12.63 -30.71 -10.77
C SER A 565 12.57 -29.21 -10.68
N GLU A 566 12.73 -28.51 -11.80
CA GLU A 566 12.56 -27.06 -11.94
C GLU A 566 11.06 -26.67 -12.00
N THR A 567 10.25 -27.21 -11.11
CA THR A 567 8.82 -26.88 -11.10
C THR A 567 8.59 -25.58 -10.36
N ALA A 568 7.95 -24.64 -11.03
CA ALA A 568 7.46 -23.41 -10.40
C ALA A 568 6.51 -23.73 -9.24
N PRO A 569 6.53 -22.93 -8.16
CA PRO A 569 5.55 -23.07 -7.09
C PRO A 569 4.11 -22.99 -7.61
N THR A 570 3.21 -23.73 -6.98
CA THR A 570 1.77 -23.62 -7.23
C THR A 570 1.22 -22.38 -6.52
N PRO A 571 0.10 -21.79 -6.97
CA PRO A 571 -0.50 -20.66 -6.26
C PRO A 571 -0.89 -21.01 -4.84
N GLU A 572 -0.70 -20.09 -3.92
CA GLU A 572 -1.34 -20.14 -2.60
C GLU A 572 -2.85 -20.06 -2.74
N ILE A 573 -3.56 -20.77 -1.90
CA ILE A 573 -5.02 -20.85 -1.92
C ILE A 573 -5.58 -20.45 -0.57
N VAL A 574 -6.38 -19.40 -0.56
CA VAL A 574 -7.15 -18.99 0.63
C VAL A 574 -8.58 -19.48 0.56
N HIS A 575 -9.07 -19.99 1.70
CA HIS A 575 -10.48 -20.23 1.97
C HIS A 575 -10.91 -19.32 3.11
N MET A 576 -11.83 -18.42 2.86
CA MET A 576 -12.36 -17.47 3.83
C MET A 576 -13.81 -17.79 4.15
N TYR A 577 -14.14 -17.77 5.43
CA TYR A 577 -15.50 -17.82 5.97
C TYR A 577 -15.67 -16.59 6.88
N GLU A 578 -16.74 -15.87 6.69
CA GLU A 578 -17.07 -14.71 7.50
C GLU A 578 -18.55 -14.72 7.85
N ALA A 579 -18.89 -14.31 9.06
CA ALA A 579 -20.27 -14.13 9.48
C ALA A 579 -20.35 -12.91 10.41
N GLY A 580 -21.34 -12.07 10.17
CA GLY A 580 -21.47 -10.82 10.91
C GLY A 580 -22.90 -10.35 11.05
N LEU A 581 -23.03 -9.30 11.81
CA LEU A 581 -24.27 -8.57 12.05
C LEU A 581 -24.05 -7.08 11.88
N ARG A 582 -24.88 -6.46 11.10
CA ARG A 582 -24.86 -5.01 10.85
C ARG A 582 -26.12 -4.35 11.37
N TYR A 583 -25.97 -3.19 12.01
CA TYR A 583 -27.04 -2.30 12.39
C TYR A 583 -26.81 -0.96 11.72
N ASP A 584 -27.75 -0.51 10.88
CA ASP A 584 -27.58 0.70 10.08
C ASP A 584 -28.82 1.61 10.15
N THR A 585 -28.65 2.79 10.74
CA THR A 585 -29.61 3.85 10.76
C THR A 585 -28.94 5.16 10.29
N PRO A 586 -29.68 6.22 9.98
CA PRO A 586 -29.08 7.51 9.58
C PRO A 586 -28.12 8.13 10.60
N ASP A 587 -28.24 7.77 11.88
CA ASP A 587 -27.46 8.38 12.96
C ASP A 587 -26.53 7.38 13.67
N LEU A 588 -26.69 6.07 13.42
CA LEU A 588 -25.86 5.04 14.05
C LEU A 588 -25.61 3.88 13.08
N TYR A 589 -24.35 3.63 12.81
CA TYR A 589 -23.85 2.42 12.15
C TYR A 589 -23.03 1.61 13.14
N LEU A 590 -23.29 0.29 13.21
CA LEU A 590 -22.50 -0.67 13.95
C LEU A 590 -22.36 -1.95 13.11
N SER A 591 -21.17 -2.52 13.07
CA SER A 591 -20.92 -3.84 12.48
C SER A 591 -20.04 -4.65 13.42
N ALA A 592 -20.34 -5.94 13.50
CA ALA A 592 -19.50 -6.91 14.19
C ALA A 592 -19.46 -8.18 13.37
N ASP A 593 -18.29 -8.73 13.18
CA ASP A 593 -18.09 -9.98 12.43
C ASP A 593 -17.02 -10.87 13.06
N TYR A 594 -17.14 -12.13 12.73
CA TYR A 594 -16.13 -13.16 12.96
C TYR A 594 -15.63 -13.64 11.60
N PHE A 595 -14.32 -13.70 11.43
CA PHE A 595 -13.68 -14.20 10.24
C PHE A 595 -12.78 -15.40 10.55
N TYR A 596 -12.70 -16.30 9.59
CA TYR A 596 -11.82 -17.46 9.56
C TYR A 596 -11.23 -17.59 8.16
N GLN A 597 -9.92 -17.44 8.05
CA GLN A 597 -9.19 -17.41 6.79
C GLN A 597 -8.03 -18.40 6.86
N LYS A 598 -8.10 -19.44 6.05
CA LYS A 598 -7.06 -20.45 5.97
C LYS A 598 -6.35 -20.38 4.62
N VAL A 599 -5.04 -20.19 4.66
CA VAL A 599 -4.17 -20.25 3.50
C VAL A 599 -3.46 -21.59 3.48
N ASN A 600 -3.46 -22.24 2.31
CA ASN A 600 -2.75 -23.49 2.06
C ASN A 600 -1.72 -23.22 0.97
N ASP A 601 -0.70 -24.07 0.90
CA ASP A 601 0.38 -23.99 -0.08
C ASP A 601 1.12 -22.64 -0.03
N ALA A 602 1.32 -22.09 1.19
CA ALA A 602 2.01 -20.83 1.40
C ALA A 602 3.44 -20.89 0.86
N PHE A 603 3.90 -19.78 0.29
CA PHE A 603 5.26 -19.67 -0.23
C PHE A 603 6.24 -19.53 0.94
N SER A 604 7.32 -20.30 0.87
CA SER A 604 8.44 -20.22 1.80
C SER A 604 9.74 -20.21 1.02
N PHE A 605 10.66 -19.37 1.46
CA PHE A 605 12.02 -19.35 0.94
C PHE A 605 12.82 -20.44 1.62
N TYR A 606 13.64 -21.13 0.86
CA TYR A 606 14.51 -22.19 1.34
C TYR A 606 15.93 -22.01 0.82
N GLU A 607 16.90 -22.14 1.69
CA GLU A 607 18.30 -22.12 1.33
C GLU A 607 19.00 -23.39 1.78
N ASN A 608 19.74 -24.00 0.88
CA ASN A 608 20.59 -25.16 1.20
C ASN A 608 22.02 -24.70 1.44
N TYR A 609 22.44 -24.67 2.69
CA TYR A 609 23.78 -24.18 3.07
C TYR A 609 24.93 -25.00 2.51
N LEU A 610 24.73 -26.31 2.27
CA LEU A 610 25.79 -27.16 1.73
C LEU A 610 26.04 -26.89 0.25
N THR A 611 25.03 -26.42 -0.46
CA THR A 611 25.11 -26.16 -1.91
C THR A 611 25.04 -24.68 -2.26
N GLY A 612 24.63 -23.82 -1.32
CA GLY A 612 24.31 -22.40 -1.58
C GLY A 612 23.11 -22.20 -2.49
N ALA A 613 22.30 -23.24 -2.70
CA ALA A 613 21.11 -23.15 -3.53
C ALA A 613 19.93 -22.65 -2.72
N SER A 614 19.32 -21.56 -3.17
CA SER A 614 18.09 -21.00 -2.59
C SER A 614 16.93 -21.14 -3.57
N TYR A 615 15.74 -21.42 -3.07
CA TYR A 615 14.53 -21.54 -3.88
C TYR A 615 13.27 -21.29 -3.05
N TYR A 616 12.21 -20.90 -3.73
CA TYR A 616 10.89 -20.82 -3.13
C TYR A 616 10.11 -22.11 -3.34
N ALA A 617 9.40 -22.56 -2.33
CA ALA A 617 8.57 -23.76 -2.38
C ALA A 617 7.25 -23.53 -1.66
N ASN A 618 6.22 -24.27 -2.04
CA ASN A 618 4.98 -24.34 -1.28
C ASN A 618 5.19 -25.24 -0.07
N GLN A 619 5.43 -24.65 1.08
CA GLN A 619 5.62 -25.37 2.32
C GLN A 619 4.74 -24.80 3.41
N GLY A 620 3.78 -25.58 3.87
CA GLY A 620 2.94 -25.21 4.97
C GLY A 620 1.71 -24.41 4.58
N GLY A 621 1.21 -23.70 5.54
CA GLY A 621 0.05 -22.85 5.43
C GLY A 621 -0.15 -22.08 6.72
N PHE A 622 -1.13 -21.22 6.73
CA PHE A 622 -1.45 -20.45 7.92
C PHE A 622 -2.96 -20.22 8.09
N LEU A 623 -3.33 -19.90 9.31
CA LEU A 623 -4.68 -19.62 9.72
C LEU A 623 -4.73 -18.23 10.36
N VAL A 624 -5.64 -17.42 9.90
CA VAL A 624 -5.99 -16.13 10.52
C VAL A 624 -7.46 -16.16 10.88
N ARG A 625 -7.78 -15.86 12.14
CA ARG A 625 -9.14 -15.80 12.64
C ARG A 625 -9.29 -14.69 13.66
N GLY A 626 -10.48 -14.14 13.78
CA GLY A 626 -10.67 -13.04 14.71
C GLY A 626 -12.06 -12.46 14.70
N VAL A 627 -12.18 -11.36 15.42
CA VAL A 627 -13.40 -10.57 15.54
C VAL A 627 -13.08 -9.13 15.20
N GLU A 628 -13.89 -8.53 14.36
CA GLU A 628 -13.86 -7.10 14.04
C GLU A 628 -15.16 -6.45 14.50
N VAL A 629 -15.05 -5.26 15.07
CA VAL A 629 -16.17 -4.42 15.43
C VAL A 629 -15.87 -3.01 14.95
N GLN A 630 -16.81 -2.38 14.24
CA GLN A 630 -16.68 -0.99 13.84
C GLN A 630 -18.00 -0.26 14.01
N GLY A 631 -17.92 1.04 14.27
CA GLY A 631 -19.10 1.85 14.44
C GLY A 631 -18.87 3.32 14.20
N LYS A 632 -19.97 4.00 13.83
CA LYS A 632 -20.02 5.44 13.65
C LYS A 632 -21.37 5.96 14.17
N ALA A 633 -21.34 6.89 15.11
CA ALA A 633 -22.53 7.44 15.75
C ALA A 633 -22.53 8.96 15.63
N ARG A 634 -23.61 9.51 15.09
CA ARG A 634 -23.87 10.95 15.10
C ARG A 634 -24.51 11.33 16.43
N LEU A 635 -23.69 11.73 17.40
CA LEU A 635 -24.15 12.06 18.74
C LEU A 635 -24.99 13.35 18.75
N THR A 636 -24.62 14.31 17.91
CA THR A 636 -25.35 15.54 17.66
C THR A 636 -25.18 15.95 16.19
N PRO A 637 -25.92 16.94 15.66
CA PRO A 637 -25.64 17.42 14.29
C PRO A 637 -24.21 17.93 14.07
N ALA A 638 -23.48 18.22 15.13
CA ALA A 638 -22.11 18.75 15.09
C ALA A 638 -21.05 17.77 15.58
N VAL A 639 -21.44 16.65 16.19
CA VAL A 639 -20.48 15.72 16.82
C VAL A 639 -20.74 14.31 16.34
N THR A 640 -19.71 13.70 15.80
CA THR A 640 -19.71 12.29 15.37
C THR A 640 -18.63 11.53 16.16
N LEU A 641 -18.98 10.38 16.70
CA LEU A 641 -18.06 9.43 17.29
C LEU A 641 -17.90 8.26 16.32
N SER A 642 -16.66 7.89 16.02
CA SER A 642 -16.35 6.70 15.24
C SER A 642 -15.28 5.87 15.93
N GLY A 643 -15.25 4.59 15.65
CA GLY A 643 -14.20 3.72 16.18
C GLY A 643 -14.33 2.30 15.69
N ASN A 644 -13.26 1.56 15.90
CA ASN A 644 -13.21 0.13 15.64
C ASN A 644 -12.33 -0.58 16.67
N PHE A 645 -12.52 -1.88 16.73
CA PHE A 645 -11.73 -2.80 17.52
C PHE A 645 -11.55 -4.09 16.73
N SER A 646 -10.38 -4.68 16.80
CA SER A 646 -10.11 -6.00 16.23
C SER A 646 -9.29 -6.86 17.19
N TYR A 647 -9.63 -8.15 17.16
CA TYR A 647 -8.87 -9.23 17.74
C TYR A 647 -8.40 -10.15 16.60
N ASN A 648 -7.08 -10.30 16.44
CA ASN A 648 -6.46 -11.12 15.42
C ASN A 648 -5.68 -12.25 16.08
N ASN A 649 -6.02 -13.49 15.73
CA ASN A 649 -5.26 -14.67 16.10
C ASN A 649 -4.71 -15.30 14.82
N THR A 650 -3.40 -15.37 14.72
CA THR A 650 -2.66 -15.89 13.58
C THR A 650 -1.86 -17.11 14.01
N ASP A 651 -1.95 -18.19 13.26
CA ASP A 651 -1.23 -19.44 13.57
C ASP A 651 -0.68 -20.05 12.27
N TYR A 652 0.55 -20.48 12.25
CA TYR A 652 1.03 -21.39 11.21
C TYR A 652 0.38 -22.78 11.38
N THR A 653 -0.19 -23.33 10.30
CA THR A 653 -0.90 -24.62 10.35
C THR A 653 0.02 -25.82 10.17
N ASP A 654 1.15 -25.60 9.57
CA ASP A 654 2.19 -26.58 9.31
C ASP A 654 3.54 -26.00 9.71
N SER A 655 4.57 -26.80 9.70
CA SER A 655 5.94 -26.30 9.89
C SER A 655 6.33 -25.50 8.64
N ALA A 656 6.14 -24.20 8.70
CA ALA A 656 6.60 -23.28 7.64
C ALA A 656 8.04 -22.87 7.95
N PHE A 657 8.87 -22.82 6.92
CA PHE A 657 10.23 -22.35 7.05
C PHE A 657 10.23 -20.84 6.85
N GLU A 658 10.32 -20.07 7.93
CA GLU A 658 10.71 -18.68 7.83
C GLU A 658 12.22 -18.62 8.08
N PHE A 659 12.96 -18.14 7.09
CA PHE A 659 14.40 -18.12 7.17
C PHE A 659 14.88 -17.05 8.12
N VAL A 660 15.62 -17.47 9.13
CA VAL A 660 16.55 -16.62 9.85
C VAL A 660 17.94 -17.22 9.66
N THR A 661 18.79 -16.56 8.88
CA THR A 661 20.18 -16.94 8.74
C THR A 661 20.90 -16.61 10.03
N LEU A 662 21.29 -17.61 10.76
CA LEU A 662 22.08 -17.45 11.99
C LEU A 662 23.56 -17.69 11.68
N ALA A 663 24.41 -16.93 12.33
CA ALA A 663 25.86 -17.03 12.21
C ALA A 663 26.39 -18.38 12.74
N ASN A 664 26.03 -19.50 12.25
CA ASN A 664 26.55 -20.85 12.48
C ASN A 664 25.59 -21.93 11.92
N ASP A 665 25.07 -21.74 10.73
CA ASP A 665 24.25 -22.73 10.03
C ASP A 665 22.96 -23.11 10.76
N GLN A 666 22.27 -22.14 11.36
CA GLN A 666 21.04 -22.39 12.10
C GLN A 666 19.81 -21.85 11.38
N PHE A 667 18.71 -22.58 11.55
CA PHE A 667 17.45 -22.33 10.89
C PHE A 667 16.40 -21.89 11.87
N GLY A 668 15.69 -20.81 11.58
CA GLY A 668 14.45 -20.48 12.26
C GLY A 668 13.29 -21.25 11.65
N TYR A 669 12.47 -21.87 12.47
CA TYR A 669 11.21 -22.47 12.05
C TYR A 669 10.06 -21.73 12.71
N ALA A 670 9.01 -21.46 11.93
CA ALA A 670 7.71 -21.24 12.51
C ALA A 670 7.01 -22.58 12.62
N TYR A 671 6.78 -23.03 13.87
CA TYR A 671 6.04 -24.27 14.11
C TYR A 671 4.55 -24.05 14.00
N LYS A 672 3.85 -25.14 13.72
CA LYS A 672 2.39 -25.19 13.84
C LYS A 672 1.92 -24.62 15.18
N GLY A 673 1.00 -23.66 15.11
CA GLY A 673 0.47 -22.96 16.26
C GLY A 673 1.28 -21.75 16.73
N THR A 674 2.39 -21.43 16.07
CA THR A 674 3.14 -20.20 16.34
C THR A 674 2.45 -19.00 15.70
N PRO A 675 2.26 -17.87 16.40
CA PRO A 675 1.67 -16.67 15.83
C PRO A 675 2.63 -15.98 14.88
N PHE A 676 2.08 -15.17 13.96
CA PHE A 676 2.90 -14.34 13.07
C PHE A 676 3.67 -13.30 13.87
N SER A 677 4.94 -13.13 13.50
CA SER A 677 5.77 -12.05 14.02
C SER A 677 5.26 -10.68 13.56
N ASN A 678 5.43 -9.68 14.44
CA ASN A 678 5.04 -8.29 14.18
C ASN A 678 3.55 -8.13 13.78
N THR A 679 2.69 -8.96 14.38
CA THR A 679 1.25 -8.89 14.20
C THR A 679 0.58 -8.65 15.54
N PRO A 680 -0.01 -7.47 15.77
CA PRO A 680 -0.67 -7.16 17.02
C PRO A 680 -1.95 -7.98 17.18
N THR A 681 -2.09 -8.61 18.35
CA THR A 681 -3.30 -9.39 18.71
C THR A 681 -4.54 -8.49 18.81
N TYR A 682 -4.37 -7.26 19.29
CA TYR A 682 -5.45 -6.31 19.48
C TYR A 682 -5.11 -4.98 18.82
N LEU A 683 -6.08 -4.44 18.08
CA LEU A 683 -6.04 -3.09 17.53
C LEU A 683 -7.33 -2.36 17.89
N ALA A 684 -7.24 -1.07 18.18
CA ALA A 684 -8.41 -0.24 18.36
C ALA A 684 -8.15 1.20 17.91
N ASN A 685 -9.15 1.81 17.31
CA ASN A 685 -9.16 3.21 16.94
C ASN A 685 -10.45 3.86 17.47
N ILE A 686 -10.35 5.09 17.93
CA ILE A 686 -11.49 5.91 18.29
C ILE A 686 -11.24 7.34 17.84
N ALA A 687 -12.24 7.99 17.27
CA ALA A 687 -12.17 9.38 16.86
C ALA A 687 -13.46 10.12 17.22
N LEU A 688 -13.30 11.33 17.73
CA LEU A 688 -14.36 12.27 18.02
C LEU A 688 -14.23 13.47 17.08
N ASP A 689 -15.19 13.60 16.19
CA ASP A 689 -15.28 14.66 15.20
C ASP A 689 -16.22 15.77 15.65
N TYR A 690 -15.80 17.00 15.46
CA TYR A 690 -16.62 18.19 15.64
C TYR A 690 -16.67 18.98 14.33
N ASP A 691 -17.86 19.27 13.82
CA ASP A 691 -18.08 20.01 12.57
C ASP A 691 -19.25 20.99 12.79
N LYS A 692 -18.93 22.26 13.03
CA LYS A 692 -19.96 23.29 13.22
C LYS A 692 -19.48 24.67 12.77
N GLY A 693 -20.20 25.22 11.80
CA GLY A 693 -19.91 26.56 11.29
C GLY A 693 -18.52 26.63 10.63
N PRO A 694 -17.64 27.57 11.06
CA PRO A 694 -16.30 27.67 10.48
C PRO A 694 -15.29 26.67 11.08
N TRP A 695 -15.66 25.94 12.13
CA TRP A 695 -14.77 25.05 12.87
C TRP A 695 -14.98 23.60 12.50
N THR A 696 -13.88 22.90 12.22
CA THR A 696 -13.83 21.44 12.25
C THR A 696 -12.68 21.01 13.15
N ALA A 697 -12.88 19.95 13.93
CA ALA A 697 -11.82 19.39 14.76
C ALA A 697 -12.01 17.87 14.89
N GLU A 698 -10.91 17.16 15.07
CA GLU A 698 -10.87 15.74 15.40
C GLU A 698 -9.90 15.51 16.53
N LEU A 699 -10.31 14.72 17.51
CA LEU A 699 -9.42 14.09 18.48
C LEU A 699 -9.51 12.59 18.25
N SER A 700 -8.39 11.96 17.91
CA SER A 700 -8.33 10.52 17.68
C SER A 700 -7.29 9.85 18.57
N ALA A 701 -7.55 8.58 18.88
CA ALA A 701 -6.65 7.73 19.62
C ALA A 701 -6.54 6.36 18.94
N GLN A 702 -5.33 5.84 18.87
CA GLN A 702 -4.99 4.56 18.28
C GLN A 702 -4.26 3.70 19.30
N TYR A 703 -4.75 2.49 19.52
CA TYR A 703 -4.12 1.47 20.34
C TYR A 703 -3.59 0.34 19.45
N THR A 704 -2.31 0.07 19.57
CA THR A 704 -1.67 -1.12 19.02
C THR A 704 -1.28 -2.03 20.17
N GLY A 705 -1.84 -3.24 20.20
CA GLY A 705 -1.54 -4.23 21.23
C GLY A 705 -0.14 -4.80 21.11
N ARG A 706 0.19 -5.70 22.05
CA ARG A 706 1.47 -6.39 22.02
C ARG A 706 1.61 -7.23 20.76
N GLU A 707 2.78 -7.18 20.15
CA GLU A 707 3.18 -8.02 19.03
C GLU A 707 4.18 -9.07 19.53
N ASN A 708 3.97 -10.31 19.13
CA ASN A 708 4.90 -11.39 19.46
C ASN A 708 5.97 -11.47 18.38
N GLN A 709 7.19 -11.74 18.81
CA GLN A 709 8.32 -12.14 17.97
C GLN A 709 8.82 -13.45 18.54
N THR A 710 8.18 -14.53 18.17
CA THR A 710 8.50 -15.86 18.66
C THR A 710 9.09 -16.67 17.54
N TYR A 711 10.27 -17.18 17.73
CA TYR A 711 10.95 -18.08 16.82
C TYR A 711 11.36 -19.33 17.57
N ASP A 712 11.13 -20.48 16.98
CA ASP A 712 11.79 -21.69 17.38
C ASP A 712 13.02 -21.90 16.50
N ILE A 713 14.19 -21.91 17.11
CA ILE A 713 15.44 -22.16 16.38
C ILE A 713 15.76 -23.64 16.43
N LEU A 714 15.92 -24.21 15.25
CA LEU A 714 16.46 -25.56 15.11
C LEU A 714 17.96 -25.50 14.82
N THR A 715 18.73 -26.13 15.69
CA THR A 715 20.13 -26.37 15.45
C THR A 715 20.30 -27.80 14.93
N PRO A 716 20.68 -28.03 13.68
CA PRO A 716 20.96 -29.38 13.20
C PRO A 716 22.13 -29.98 13.97
N SER A 717 21.98 -31.23 14.44
CA SER A 717 23.08 -31.95 15.08
C SER A 717 24.11 -32.48 14.07
N ASP A 718 23.77 -32.50 12.79
CA ASP A 718 24.62 -32.89 11.69
C ASP A 718 24.42 -31.92 10.51
N PRO A 719 25.41 -31.21 10.03
CA PRO A 719 25.30 -30.31 8.88
C PRO A 719 24.83 -30.99 7.58
N GLY A 720 24.87 -32.31 7.53
CA GLY A 720 24.41 -33.10 6.38
C GLY A 720 22.97 -33.61 6.46
N SER A 721 22.32 -33.46 7.61
CA SER A 721 20.95 -33.92 7.81
C SER A 721 20.08 -32.80 8.34
N MET A 722 19.30 -32.24 7.46
CA MET A 722 18.49 -31.04 7.72
C MET A 722 17.47 -31.14 8.88
N LEU A 723 17.20 -32.30 9.44
CA LEU A 723 16.13 -32.47 10.44
C LEU A 723 16.35 -33.55 11.49
N SER A 724 17.37 -34.42 11.35
CA SER A 724 17.56 -35.52 12.28
C SER A 724 18.49 -35.10 13.42
N GLY A 725 17.91 -34.99 14.62
CA GLY A 725 18.64 -34.66 15.84
C GLY A 725 18.78 -33.17 16.11
N ALA A 726 17.88 -32.35 15.55
CA ALA A 726 17.82 -30.91 15.85
C ALA A 726 17.38 -30.66 17.29
N THR A 727 18.01 -29.69 17.94
CA THR A 727 17.55 -29.13 19.24
C THR A 727 16.78 -27.84 18.97
N THR A 728 15.65 -27.68 19.65
CA THR A 728 14.87 -26.45 19.62
C THR A 728 15.26 -25.49 20.72
N THR A 729 15.34 -24.23 20.38
CA THR A 729 15.44 -23.15 21.37
C THR A 729 14.31 -22.16 21.11
N ASP A 730 13.40 -22.04 22.08
CA ASP A 730 12.31 -21.08 22.02
C ASP A 730 12.86 -19.68 22.29
N LEU A 731 12.70 -18.77 21.35
CA LEU A 731 13.04 -17.38 21.52
C LEU A 731 11.76 -16.56 21.56
N HIS A 732 11.52 -15.90 22.69
CA HIS A 732 10.37 -15.04 22.89
C HIS A 732 10.80 -13.59 23.04
N ASN A 733 10.37 -12.74 22.13
CA ASN A 733 10.46 -11.29 22.28
C ASN A 733 9.10 -10.66 21.97
N THR A 734 8.89 -9.46 22.48
CA THR A 734 7.65 -8.73 22.27
C THR A 734 7.93 -7.28 21.95
N ASN A 735 7.17 -6.71 21.03
CA ASN A 735 7.04 -5.28 20.91
C ASN A 735 5.94 -4.79 21.84
N ASP A 736 6.25 -3.79 22.68
CA ASP A 736 5.32 -3.31 23.70
C ASP A 736 4.12 -2.60 23.07
N PRO A 737 2.94 -2.70 23.71
CA PRO A 737 1.76 -2.01 23.24
C PRO A 737 1.95 -0.49 23.35
N ASN A 738 1.34 0.23 22.42
CA ASN A 738 1.37 1.68 22.42
C ASN A 738 -0.02 2.28 22.26
N PHE A 739 -0.15 3.53 22.72
CA PHE A 739 -1.39 4.31 22.66
C PHE A 739 -1.06 5.72 22.17
N ILE A 740 -1.49 6.04 20.97
CA ILE A 740 -1.13 7.29 20.28
C ILE A 740 -2.35 8.17 20.15
N PHE A 741 -2.23 9.43 20.55
CA PHE A 741 -3.27 10.44 20.41
C PHE A 741 -2.88 11.45 19.34
N ASN A 742 -3.85 11.79 18.47
CA ASN A 742 -3.70 12.80 17.43
C ASN A 742 -4.80 13.84 17.55
N PHE A 743 -4.50 15.05 17.12
CA PHE A 743 -5.46 16.16 17.09
C PHE A 743 -5.31 16.92 15.77
N ASN A 744 -6.43 17.22 15.15
CA ASN A 744 -6.52 18.09 13.99
C ASN A 744 -7.63 19.13 14.23
N ALA A 745 -7.39 20.39 13.90
CA ALA A 745 -8.39 21.42 13.96
C ALA A 745 -8.25 22.37 12.78
N SER A 746 -9.36 22.72 12.16
CA SER A 746 -9.39 23.69 11.08
C SER A 746 -10.36 24.82 11.39
N TYR A 747 -9.98 26.02 10.95
CA TYR A 747 -10.82 27.20 11.03
C TYR A 747 -10.97 27.86 9.65
N LYS A 748 -12.20 27.95 9.19
CA LYS A 748 -12.55 28.66 7.96
C LYS A 748 -12.63 30.15 8.26
N ILE A 749 -11.60 30.89 7.91
CA ILE A 749 -11.48 32.32 8.15
C ILE A 749 -12.49 33.05 7.25
N PRO A 750 -13.40 33.87 7.83
CA PRO A 750 -14.31 34.66 7.04
C PRO A 750 -13.54 35.67 6.20
N VAL A 751 -13.63 35.56 4.89
CA VAL A 751 -13.04 36.53 3.95
C VAL A 751 -14.16 37.20 3.16
N ASN A 752 -14.10 38.52 3.06
CA ASN A 752 -15.07 39.31 2.32
C ASN A 752 -14.38 39.98 1.13
N THR A 753 -13.89 39.17 0.21
CA THR A 753 -13.25 39.67 -1.02
C THR A 753 -13.89 39.03 -2.24
N HIS A 754 -13.91 39.75 -3.36
CA HIS A 754 -14.41 39.23 -4.63
C HIS A 754 -13.52 38.10 -5.23
N ARG A 755 -12.27 37.97 -4.78
CA ARG A 755 -11.30 37.04 -5.36
C ARG A 755 -11.10 35.78 -4.55
N ILE A 756 -11.16 35.86 -3.22
CA ILE A 756 -10.97 34.71 -2.33
C ILE A 756 -12.33 34.30 -1.77
N LYS A 757 -12.78 33.08 -2.09
CA LYS A 757 -14.05 32.53 -1.61
C LYS A 757 -13.94 31.99 -0.19
N SER A 758 -12.81 31.38 0.14
CA SER A 758 -12.55 30.91 1.50
C SER A 758 -11.05 30.83 1.78
N LEU A 759 -10.71 30.99 3.04
CA LEU A 759 -9.37 30.79 3.58
C LEU A 759 -9.51 29.84 4.76
N LYS A 760 -8.80 28.70 4.72
CA LYS A 760 -8.88 27.67 5.78
C LYS A 760 -7.48 27.50 6.36
N LEU A 761 -7.40 27.66 7.69
CA LEU A 761 -6.20 27.35 8.46
C LEU A 761 -6.41 26.02 9.16
N THR A 762 -5.45 25.11 9.06
CA THR A 762 -5.47 23.79 9.71
C THR A 762 -4.25 23.63 10.59
N PHE A 763 -4.46 23.23 11.82
CA PHE A 763 -3.42 22.81 12.74
C PHE A 763 -3.54 21.31 12.98
N THR A 764 -2.42 20.60 12.85
CA THR A 764 -2.33 19.15 13.08
C THR A 764 -1.25 18.87 14.12
N ALA A 765 -1.57 18.04 15.09
CA ALA A 765 -0.64 17.50 16.08
C ALA A 765 -0.76 15.98 16.12
N LEU A 766 0.27 15.28 15.67
CA LEU A 766 0.37 13.82 15.73
C LEU A 766 1.18 13.41 16.96
N ASN A 767 0.81 12.29 17.57
CA ASN A 767 1.46 11.76 18.77
C ASN A 767 1.63 12.85 19.85
N ILE A 768 0.52 13.44 20.27
CA ILE A 768 0.49 14.63 21.15
C ILE A 768 1.31 14.44 22.42
N PHE A 769 1.33 13.22 22.98
CA PHE A 769 2.01 12.89 24.23
C PHE A 769 3.47 12.46 24.03
N ASP A 770 3.97 12.50 22.79
CA ASP A 770 5.35 12.14 22.45
C ASP A 770 5.72 10.72 22.91
N VAL A 771 4.82 9.79 22.68
CA VAL A 771 5.04 8.37 23.02
C VAL A 771 6.12 7.80 22.11
N HIS A 772 7.17 7.25 22.69
CA HIS A 772 8.21 6.54 21.97
C HIS A 772 7.79 5.08 21.81
N TYR A 773 7.74 4.58 20.59
CA TYR A 773 7.30 3.21 20.25
C TYR A 773 7.98 2.73 18.98
N TYR A 774 8.12 1.42 18.84
CA TYR A 774 8.60 0.81 17.62
C TYR A 774 7.43 0.38 16.74
N THR A 775 7.50 0.69 15.45
CA THR A 775 6.53 0.20 14.44
C THR A 775 6.87 -1.20 13.97
N TYR A 776 8.12 -1.60 14.13
CA TYR A 776 8.65 -2.90 13.80
C TYR A 776 9.86 -3.17 14.68
N LYS A 777 9.97 -4.35 15.26
CA LYS A 777 11.15 -4.83 15.97
C LYS A 777 11.68 -6.08 15.33
N TYR A 778 12.98 -6.21 15.30
CA TYR A 778 13.69 -7.35 14.78
C TYR A 778 14.78 -7.75 15.78
N ASN A 779 14.88 -9.04 16.04
CA ASN A 779 15.98 -9.57 16.81
C ASN A 779 16.97 -10.22 15.86
N SER A 780 18.14 -9.59 15.70
CA SER A 780 19.26 -10.30 15.12
C SER A 780 19.88 -11.18 16.20
N GLU A 781 19.93 -12.45 15.95
CA GLU A 781 20.55 -13.40 16.84
C GLU A 781 22.03 -13.54 16.52
N LEU A 782 22.87 -13.47 17.53
CA LEU A 782 24.29 -13.83 17.40
C LEU A 782 24.55 -15.07 18.24
N ALA A 783 24.99 -16.11 17.56
CA ALA A 783 25.55 -17.27 18.19
C ALA A 783 27.01 -17.00 18.57
N SER A 784 27.32 -16.97 19.85
CA SER A 784 28.68 -16.97 20.32
C SER A 784 28.91 -18.24 21.12
N GLY A 785 29.81 -19.11 20.62
CA GLY A 785 30.21 -20.32 21.33
C GLY A 785 29.14 -21.40 21.51
N GLY A 786 28.16 -21.48 20.60
CA GLY A 786 27.10 -22.50 20.62
C GLY A 786 25.99 -22.23 21.62
N VAL A 787 25.95 -21.04 22.20
CA VAL A 787 24.86 -20.59 23.08
C VAL A 787 24.11 -19.46 22.38
N TYR A 788 22.83 -19.69 22.14
CA TYR A 788 21.92 -18.68 21.60
C TYR A 788 21.37 -17.86 22.75
N SER A 789 21.44 -16.56 22.62
CA SER A 789 20.73 -15.66 23.50
C SER A 789 20.21 -14.48 22.71
N ILE A 790 18.94 -14.15 22.92
CA ILE A 790 18.42 -12.84 22.59
C ILE A 790 19.07 -11.87 23.56
N LEU A 791 20.18 -11.28 23.15
CA LEU A 791 20.79 -10.22 23.93
C LEU A 791 20.13 -8.90 23.49
N PRO A 792 19.68 -8.05 24.41
CA PRO A 792 19.06 -6.76 24.07
C PRO A 792 19.93 -5.89 23.15
N GLN A 793 21.22 -6.11 23.16
CA GLN A 793 22.18 -5.42 22.32
C GLN A 793 22.06 -5.74 20.82
N TYR A 794 21.37 -6.80 20.46
CA TYR A 794 21.11 -7.21 19.04
C TYR A 794 19.69 -6.92 18.61
N GLU A 795 18.88 -6.38 19.50
CA GLU A 795 17.53 -5.92 19.15
C GLU A 795 17.64 -4.66 18.30
N SER A 796 16.95 -4.66 17.20
CA SER A 796 16.85 -3.52 16.27
C SER A 796 15.40 -3.14 16.06
N GLY A 797 15.13 -1.87 15.80
CA GLY A 797 13.77 -1.39 15.61
C GLY A 797 13.63 -0.26 14.60
N LEU A 798 12.49 -0.23 13.94
CA LEU A 798 12.01 0.94 13.22
C LEU A 798 11.21 1.79 14.19
N ILE A 799 11.67 2.99 14.46
CA ILE A 799 10.99 3.89 15.39
C ILE A 799 9.69 4.44 14.81
N GLY A 800 8.68 4.58 15.66
CA GLY A 800 7.47 5.29 15.34
C GLY A 800 7.69 6.81 15.31
N PRO A 801 6.89 7.56 14.53
CA PRO A 801 6.97 9.01 14.49
C PRO A 801 6.80 9.63 15.88
N PRO A 802 7.71 10.49 16.33
CA PRO A 802 7.56 11.26 17.57
C PRO A 802 6.48 12.34 17.39
N ARG A 803 6.25 13.15 18.42
CA ARG A 803 5.31 14.27 18.32
C ARG A 803 5.66 15.17 17.15
N SER A 804 4.67 15.42 16.31
CA SER A 804 4.80 16.22 15.11
C SER A 804 3.72 17.28 15.07
N LEU A 805 4.08 18.51 14.76
CA LEU A 805 3.19 19.66 14.65
C LEU A 805 3.25 20.23 13.25
N GLN A 806 2.10 20.64 12.71
CA GLN A 806 2.03 21.24 11.39
C GLN A 806 0.93 22.30 11.32
N LEU A 807 1.15 23.31 10.49
CA LEU A 807 0.21 24.36 10.17
C LEU A 807 0.08 24.46 8.64
N ASP A 808 -1.14 24.37 8.14
CA ASP A 808 -1.48 24.47 6.73
C ASP A 808 -2.48 25.59 6.48
N LEU A 809 -2.32 26.25 5.35
CA LEU A 809 -3.19 27.29 4.86
C LEU A 809 -3.68 26.94 3.47
N VAL A 810 -5.00 26.89 3.29
CA VAL A 810 -5.64 26.69 1.99
C VAL A 810 -6.45 27.89 1.63
N ALA A 811 -6.18 28.48 0.47
CA ALA A 811 -6.94 29.58 -0.10
C ALA A 811 -7.72 29.09 -1.33
N ARG A 812 -9.04 29.26 -1.31
CA ARG A 812 -9.93 28.91 -2.42
C ARG A 812 -10.46 30.16 -3.11
N PHE A 813 -10.37 30.15 -4.44
CA PHE A 813 -10.76 31.25 -5.33
C PHE A 813 -11.99 30.95 -6.14
#